data_9182367a58ae1749b44900a12bc67988
#
_entry.id   9182367a58ae1749b44900a12bc67988
#
_cell.length_a   1.000
_cell.length_b   1.000
_cell.length_c   1.000
_cell.angle_alpha   90.00
_cell.angle_beta   90.00
_cell.angle_gamma   90.00
#
_symmetry.space_group_name_H-M   'P 1'
#
loop_
_entity.id
_entity.type
_entity.pdbx_description
1 polymer ?
#
loop_
_entity_poly.entity_id
_entity_poly.type
_entity_poly.pdbx_seq_one_letter_code
_entity_poly.pdbx_strand_id
1 'polypeptide(L)'
;MLNLKIRTEYSFRNAFGPIETVISACSGDAVGVTDSGTWGHVKFAAKCAEAGKKPIFGVEISVVEDASERTRQPSNAMCFLAKNNSGLKEIYLLVTKSTSAENFYYFPRLSYSDLFDVSENIFIFSGTNPNWGMIPLSRKDDLYIELNPMSSRKALEFATAKGFKTVATSDNYYPRVTDKKAYEVLVGRNRTDRTSPMHILDEWSWREAVPWGTEEAVNNTYEIAAACDVDLPTAKMVKFKTGKTLKELCLDGAKRRGITLDADYSVRLKRELETISSKKFEDYFFVIADMIDWAKERMLVGPGRGSSAGSLVCYLTGITDVDPIKHGLMFERFVDATRDDLPDIDIDFQDDRREMVFEYLTKKYGPEKVAHLGTVSRYKAKSVISEVGKELSIPPWELQDLKAGIIERSPGDERANKCIMDTFSTLEVGKVAVGKYPAIKVASEMEGHARHCGTHAAGILVTDSPVSEFCSVSAQTGAAQIDKIDAEKLNLLKIDALGLRTLTILQDTLDQVGWTRQDLLNCPTQDESAFRILNDWKFAGVFQFEGQALQSVARQIKVSDFEDLSAITSLARPGPLMSGGTSQYIKRRTGQEEVAPVHPVFDRITKVTFGIVIYQEQVMEICREIGQLTWTEINQLRRAMGKSLGQQKFDQFFENFKKGAEKNGTLEKKATEIWQHVHAMGAYAFNRSHAVSYSFLSFWCCIAKSRFPLEFAAASLRHAKDEGQGKRLLREVVKEGLEFIPFDRDKSDVNWTVQDGKLIGGLTGIKGIGNRVAKDILERRKLRQPLTPRQDTLLSLGKTPYNDIFECERKFGHIKSDPAAHKIVSKISDIDEITEENYGSFVFFGKVKDREVKDLNERPGTRKVSGASLSLNLTLEDDTSQIICTIDRFKYPRLGLPIVADGKIGDWLLIKGNSRKGFRRIYVEKYRNMD
;
A
#
# COMPACT_ATOMS: atom_id res chain seq x y z
N MET A 1 -20.62 31.93 -22.44
CA MET A 1 -20.07 31.90 -21.06
C MET A 1 -19.01 30.80 -20.97
N LEU A 2 -17.79 31.16 -20.53
CA LEU A 2 -16.79 30.18 -20.20
C LEU A 2 -16.94 29.70 -18.74
N ASN A 3 -16.68 28.44 -18.48
CA ASN A 3 -16.79 27.85 -17.15
C ASN A 3 -15.46 27.97 -16.40
N LEU A 4 -15.24 29.03 -15.64
CA LEU A 4 -13.98 29.36 -14.97
C LEU A 4 -13.90 28.85 -13.51
N LYS A 5 -15.04 28.68 -12.84
CA LYS A 5 -15.13 28.13 -11.48
C LYS A 5 -15.74 26.75 -11.54
N ILE A 6 -14.89 25.72 -11.52
CA ILE A 6 -15.29 24.32 -11.71
C ILE A 6 -14.65 23.44 -10.68
N ARG A 7 -15.47 22.63 -9.99
CA ARG A 7 -15.04 21.54 -9.08
C ARG A 7 -14.98 20.22 -9.85
N THR A 8 -13.94 19.44 -9.55
CA THR A 8 -13.76 18.10 -10.08
C THR A 8 -13.80 17.05 -8.97
N GLU A 9 -13.45 15.80 -9.29
CA GLU A 9 -13.28 14.71 -8.34
C GLU A 9 -12.23 15.02 -7.23
N TYR A 10 -11.39 16.02 -7.40
CA TYR A 10 -10.40 16.46 -6.41
C TYR A 10 -10.93 17.46 -5.37
N SER A 11 -12.17 17.85 -5.48
CA SER A 11 -12.97 18.41 -4.36
C SER A 11 -13.53 17.27 -3.50
N PHE A 12 -12.64 16.50 -2.87
CA PHE A 12 -12.89 15.23 -2.20
C PHE A 12 -14.17 15.22 -1.37
N ARG A 13 -15.10 14.30 -1.68
CA ARG A 13 -16.38 14.12 -1.03
C ARG A 13 -17.29 15.37 -1.03
N ASN A 14 -16.96 16.35 -1.85
CA ASN A 14 -17.75 17.58 -1.98
C ASN A 14 -18.32 17.75 -3.39
N ALA A 15 -17.65 17.22 -4.42
CA ALA A 15 -18.15 17.20 -5.77
C ALA A 15 -17.92 15.83 -6.42
N PHE A 16 -18.80 15.44 -7.33
CA PHE A 16 -18.66 14.33 -8.25
C PHE A 16 -18.28 14.88 -9.63
N GLY A 17 -17.24 14.29 -10.26
CA GLY A 17 -16.89 14.63 -11.65
C GLY A 17 -15.47 14.22 -12.00
N PRO A 18 -15.28 13.07 -12.66
CA PRO A 18 -14.01 12.76 -13.31
C PRO A 18 -13.60 13.89 -14.25
N ILE A 19 -12.33 14.26 -14.26
CA ILE A 19 -11.80 15.42 -15.02
C ILE A 19 -12.27 15.41 -16.48
N GLU A 20 -12.21 14.26 -17.16
CA GLU A 20 -12.61 14.15 -18.57
C GLU A 20 -14.11 14.46 -18.76
N THR A 21 -14.95 14.00 -17.83
CA THR A 21 -16.40 14.26 -17.85
C THR A 21 -16.69 15.74 -17.63
N VAL A 22 -15.98 16.36 -16.70
CA VAL A 22 -16.06 17.80 -16.41
C VAL A 22 -15.67 18.63 -17.64
N ILE A 23 -14.50 18.37 -18.22
CA ILE A 23 -14.01 19.09 -19.41
C ILE A 23 -14.97 18.94 -20.59
N SER A 24 -15.55 17.75 -20.79
CA SER A 24 -16.52 17.49 -21.87
C SER A 24 -17.88 18.18 -21.64
N ALA A 25 -18.24 18.46 -20.40
CA ALA A 25 -19.48 19.17 -20.06
C ALA A 25 -19.36 20.69 -20.18
N CYS A 26 -18.13 21.24 -20.16
CA CYS A 26 -17.89 22.66 -20.30
C CYS A 26 -17.92 23.09 -21.77
N SER A 27 -18.57 24.22 -22.07
CA SER A 27 -18.55 24.87 -23.39
C SER A 27 -17.30 25.75 -23.58
N GLY A 28 -16.99 26.07 -24.84
CA GLY A 28 -15.89 26.96 -25.21
C GLY A 28 -14.51 26.29 -25.18
N ASP A 29 -13.51 27.14 -25.45
CA ASP A 29 -12.10 26.77 -25.66
C ASP A 29 -11.21 26.91 -24.41
N ALA A 30 -11.74 27.41 -23.30
CA ALA A 30 -11.06 27.51 -22.03
C ALA A 30 -11.94 26.97 -20.88
N VAL A 31 -11.31 26.34 -19.89
CA VAL A 31 -11.98 25.74 -18.72
C VAL A 31 -11.16 26.02 -17.46
N GLY A 32 -11.84 26.43 -16.38
CA GLY A 32 -11.22 26.61 -15.09
C GLY A 32 -11.20 25.32 -14.27
N VAL A 33 -10.27 25.20 -13.32
CA VAL A 33 -10.29 24.24 -12.23
C VAL A 33 -10.14 24.98 -10.91
N THR A 34 -11.08 24.74 -9.99
CA THR A 34 -11.13 25.42 -8.68
C THR A 34 -11.52 24.46 -7.56
N ASP A 35 -10.83 23.33 -7.51
CA ASP A 35 -10.95 22.40 -6.37
C ASP A 35 -10.45 23.05 -5.07
N SER A 36 -10.75 22.46 -3.93
CA SER A 36 -10.33 22.97 -2.61
C SER A 36 -8.84 22.79 -2.31
N GLY A 37 -8.06 22.42 -3.31
CA GLY A 37 -6.61 22.23 -3.28
C GLY A 37 -6.06 22.01 -4.69
N THR A 38 -4.77 21.75 -4.79
CA THR A 38 -4.08 21.69 -6.10
C THR A 38 -3.85 20.29 -6.65
N TRP A 39 -4.46 19.29 -6.03
CA TRP A 39 -4.33 17.86 -6.38
C TRP A 39 -4.66 17.49 -7.83
N GLY A 40 -5.54 18.24 -8.46
CA GLY A 40 -6.01 18.00 -9.82
C GLY A 40 -5.22 18.73 -10.92
N HIS A 41 -4.43 19.76 -10.60
CA HIS A 41 -3.89 20.72 -11.57
C HIS A 41 -3.11 20.08 -12.72
N VAL A 42 -2.17 19.17 -12.40
CA VAL A 42 -1.32 18.52 -13.42
C VAL A 42 -2.14 17.61 -14.35
N LYS A 43 -3.07 16.84 -13.76
CA LYS A 43 -3.95 15.96 -14.55
C LYS A 43 -4.93 16.76 -15.40
N PHE A 44 -5.46 17.85 -14.84
CA PHE A 44 -6.38 18.75 -15.53
C PHE A 44 -5.70 19.40 -16.75
N ALA A 45 -4.47 19.90 -16.60
CA ALA A 45 -3.68 20.44 -17.72
C ALA A 45 -3.52 19.42 -18.85
N ALA A 46 -3.13 18.18 -18.49
CA ALA A 46 -2.95 17.12 -19.48
C ALA A 46 -4.26 16.80 -20.23
N LYS A 47 -5.39 16.73 -19.52
CA LYS A 47 -6.70 16.42 -20.10
C LYS A 47 -7.28 17.58 -20.90
N CYS A 48 -7.01 18.81 -20.51
CA CYS A 48 -7.34 20.00 -21.34
C CYS A 48 -6.56 19.98 -22.65
N ALA A 49 -5.26 19.67 -22.62
CA ALA A 49 -4.44 19.55 -23.83
C ALA A 49 -4.97 18.45 -24.79
N GLU A 50 -5.35 17.27 -24.24
CA GLU A 50 -6.00 16.19 -25.03
C GLU A 50 -7.33 16.65 -25.67
N ALA A 51 -8.08 17.52 -24.99
CA ALA A 51 -9.35 18.06 -25.48
C ALA A 51 -9.22 19.32 -26.31
N GLY A 52 -8.01 19.85 -26.52
CA GLY A 52 -7.77 21.10 -27.27
C GLY A 52 -8.30 22.36 -26.56
N LYS A 53 -8.38 22.33 -25.21
CA LYS A 53 -8.88 23.44 -24.40
C LYS A 53 -7.77 24.10 -23.58
N LYS A 54 -7.86 25.40 -23.35
CA LYS A 54 -6.96 26.17 -22.49
C LYS A 54 -7.30 25.92 -21.03
N PRO A 55 -6.38 25.40 -20.17
CA PRO A 55 -6.62 25.28 -18.74
C PRO A 55 -6.46 26.63 -18.03
N ILE A 56 -7.37 26.96 -17.12
CA ILE A 56 -7.28 28.09 -16.19
C ILE A 56 -7.15 27.54 -14.80
N PHE A 57 -6.05 27.85 -14.11
CA PHE A 57 -5.74 27.28 -12.80
C PHE A 57 -6.20 28.17 -11.66
N GLY A 58 -6.85 27.57 -10.70
CA GLY A 58 -7.30 28.22 -9.50
C GLY A 58 -7.65 27.25 -8.38
N VAL A 59 -8.12 27.80 -7.28
CA VAL A 59 -8.58 27.05 -6.10
C VAL A 59 -9.79 27.73 -5.50
N GLU A 60 -10.60 26.96 -4.81
CA GLU A 60 -11.66 27.48 -3.95
C GLU A 60 -11.26 27.27 -2.49
N ILE A 61 -11.18 28.38 -1.72
CA ILE A 61 -10.80 28.37 -0.31
C ILE A 61 -11.92 29.00 0.52
N SER A 62 -12.21 28.41 1.67
CA SER A 62 -13.15 29.00 2.62
C SER A 62 -12.55 30.22 3.30
N VAL A 63 -13.21 31.36 3.20
CA VAL A 63 -12.82 32.62 3.85
C VAL A 63 -13.78 32.91 5.00
N VAL A 64 -13.22 33.23 6.16
CA VAL A 64 -13.92 33.53 7.41
C VAL A 64 -13.50 34.92 7.90
N GLU A 65 -14.15 35.45 8.93
CA GLU A 65 -13.81 36.76 9.50
C GLU A 65 -12.38 36.78 10.03
N ASP A 66 -12.02 35.85 10.89
CA ASP A 66 -10.66 35.63 11.41
C ASP A 66 -10.37 34.14 11.51
N ALA A 67 -9.45 33.64 10.67
CA ALA A 67 -9.07 32.26 10.65
C ALA A 67 -8.23 31.84 11.86
N SER A 68 -7.62 32.74 12.59
CA SER A 68 -6.84 32.44 13.80
C SER A 68 -7.72 32.03 14.97
N GLU A 69 -8.98 32.48 15.00
CA GLU A 69 -9.95 32.12 16.01
C GLU A 69 -10.45 30.67 15.83
N ARG A 70 -10.31 29.83 16.85
CA ARG A 70 -10.78 28.44 16.86
C ARG A 70 -12.26 28.31 17.23
N THR A 71 -13.11 29.07 16.54
CA THR A 71 -14.55 29.07 16.69
C THR A 71 -15.25 28.76 15.36
N ARG A 72 -16.52 28.33 15.41
CA ARG A 72 -17.35 28.23 14.21
C ARG A 72 -17.76 29.62 13.76
N GLN A 73 -17.26 30.02 12.61
CA GLN A 73 -17.61 31.28 11.95
C GLN A 73 -18.38 31.02 10.66
N PRO A 74 -19.24 31.92 10.22
CA PRO A 74 -19.76 31.89 8.86
C PRO A 74 -18.60 31.86 7.86
N SER A 75 -18.65 30.92 6.93
CA SER A 75 -17.61 30.78 5.90
C SER A 75 -18.20 30.99 4.52
N ASN A 76 -17.42 31.59 3.64
CA ASN A 76 -17.77 31.76 2.24
C ASN A 76 -16.64 31.18 1.37
N ALA A 77 -17.01 30.35 0.41
CA ALA A 77 -16.06 29.76 -0.52
C ALA A 77 -15.74 30.76 -1.63
N MET A 78 -14.54 31.34 -1.58
CA MET A 78 -14.03 32.28 -2.56
C MET A 78 -13.09 31.58 -3.53
N CYS A 79 -13.11 32.00 -4.79
CA CYS A 79 -12.28 31.42 -5.85
C CYS A 79 -11.11 32.35 -6.16
N PHE A 80 -9.92 31.77 -6.32
CA PHE A 80 -8.67 32.46 -6.66
C PHE A 80 -8.14 31.86 -7.97
N LEU A 81 -8.02 32.65 -9.04
CA LEU A 81 -7.52 32.22 -10.35
C LEU A 81 -6.20 32.89 -10.69
N ALA A 82 -5.23 32.12 -11.13
CA ALA A 82 -3.92 32.65 -11.54
C ALA A 82 -3.97 33.33 -12.89
N LYS A 83 -3.50 34.56 -12.97
CA LYS A 83 -3.28 35.29 -14.24
C LYS A 83 -2.01 34.81 -14.95
N ASN A 84 -0.99 34.44 -14.18
CA ASN A 84 0.33 34.04 -14.66
C ASN A 84 1.01 33.10 -13.67
N ASN A 85 2.24 32.68 -13.95
CA ASN A 85 2.98 31.76 -13.08
C ASN A 85 3.27 32.33 -11.68
N SER A 86 3.42 33.65 -11.52
CA SER A 86 3.56 34.27 -10.20
C SER A 86 2.28 34.14 -9.39
N GLY A 87 1.12 34.33 -10.02
CA GLY A 87 -0.17 34.11 -9.39
C GLY A 87 -0.41 32.64 -9.02
N LEU A 88 0.02 31.69 -9.88
CA LEU A 88 -0.09 30.26 -9.56
C LEU A 88 0.74 29.92 -8.31
N LYS A 89 1.98 30.40 -8.23
CA LYS A 89 2.84 30.21 -7.06
C LYS A 89 2.20 30.79 -5.79
N GLU A 90 1.62 31.97 -5.88
CA GLU A 90 0.91 32.59 -4.78
C GLU A 90 -0.32 31.77 -4.34
N ILE A 91 -1.09 31.22 -5.28
CA ILE A 91 -2.20 30.30 -4.98
C ILE A 91 -1.69 29.09 -4.17
N TYR A 92 -0.54 28.53 -4.55
CA TYR A 92 0.06 27.42 -3.79
C TYR A 92 0.40 27.82 -2.36
N LEU A 93 0.89 29.04 -2.14
CA LEU A 93 1.17 29.58 -0.80
C LEU A 93 -0.13 29.86 -0.02
N LEU A 94 -1.18 30.38 -0.63
CA LEU A 94 -2.48 30.59 0.01
C LEU A 94 -3.11 29.27 0.47
N VAL A 95 -3.06 28.23 -0.35
CA VAL A 95 -3.51 26.88 0.04
C VAL A 95 -2.67 26.34 1.21
N THR A 96 -1.34 26.52 1.15
CA THR A 96 -0.46 26.11 2.26
C THR A 96 -0.80 26.86 3.54
N LYS A 97 -0.98 28.20 3.48
CA LYS A 97 -1.40 29.04 4.60
C LYS A 97 -2.73 28.59 5.20
N SER A 98 -3.72 28.28 4.35
CA SER A 98 -5.04 27.87 4.80
C SER A 98 -5.04 26.56 5.61
N THR A 99 -4.03 25.70 5.39
CA THR A 99 -3.83 24.44 6.09
C THR A 99 -2.94 24.54 7.32
N SER A 100 -2.42 25.75 7.67
CA SER A 100 -1.57 25.94 8.85
C SER A 100 -2.32 25.68 10.16
N ALA A 101 -1.57 25.40 11.24
CA ALA A 101 -2.16 25.17 12.56
C ALA A 101 -2.98 26.36 13.09
N GLU A 102 -2.64 27.57 12.67
CA GLU A 102 -3.36 28.79 13.01
C GLU A 102 -4.70 28.87 12.26
N ASN A 103 -4.68 28.61 10.96
CA ASN A 103 -5.82 28.84 10.07
C ASN A 103 -6.79 27.65 10.01
N PHE A 104 -6.33 26.44 10.28
CA PHE A 104 -7.15 25.25 10.18
C PHE A 104 -8.04 25.03 11.42
N TYR A 105 -9.34 24.99 11.17
CA TYR A 105 -10.32 24.56 12.18
C TYR A 105 -11.46 23.81 11.51
N TYR A 106 -11.48 22.48 11.64
CA TYR A 106 -12.31 21.50 10.90
C TYR A 106 -12.06 21.44 9.38
N PHE A 107 -11.71 22.56 8.74
CA PHE A 107 -11.39 22.70 7.32
C PHE A 107 -10.37 23.83 7.12
N PRO A 108 -9.66 23.86 5.96
CA PRO A 108 -8.72 24.95 5.63
C PRO A 108 -9.44 26.29 5.47
N ARG A 109 -8.88 27.37 6.05
CA ARG A 109 -9.49 28.69 6.04
C ARG A 109 -8.48 29.79 5.76
N LEU A 110 -8.94 30.90 5.20
CA LEU A 110 -8.27 32.21 5.15
C LEU A 110 -9.15 33.25 5.86
N SER A 111 -8.56 34.35 6.32
CA SER A 111 -9.28 35.50 6.85
C SER A 111 -9.63 36.47 5.72
N TYR A 112 -10.68 37.27 5.90
CA TYR A 112 -10.95 38.39 4.96
C TYR A 112 -9.78 39.38 4.90
N SER A 113 -9.00 39.52 5.97
CA SER A 113 -7.80 40.37 5.97
C SER A 113 -6.73 39.86 4.99
N ASP A 114 -6.64 38.55 4.74
CA ASP A 114 -5.67 38.00 3.79
C ASP A 114 -5.91 38.48 2.35
N LEU A 115 -7.16 38.87 2.02
CA LEU A 115 -7.51 39.35 0.70
C LEU A 115 -6.79 40.68 0.32
N PHE A 116 -6.38 41.47 1.33
CA PHE A 116 -5.62 42.70 1.08
C PHE A 116 -4.19 42.43 0.61
N ASP A 117 -3.61 41.29 1.02
CA ASP A 117 -2.23 40.92 0.74
C ASP A 117 -2.09 40.11 -0.59
N VAL A 118 -3.21 39.62 -1.17
CA VAL A 118 -3.20 38.92 -2.45
C VAL A 118 -2.73 39.88 -3.55
N SER A 119 -1.77 39.45 -4.38
CA SER A 119 -1.22 40.28 -5.45
C SER A 119 -2.21 40.51 -6.62
N GLU A 120 -1.88 41.49 -7.49
CA GLU A 120 -2.63 41.70 -8.72
C GLU A 120 -2.51 40.56 -9.75
N ASN A 121 -1.66 39.55 -9.51
CA ASN A 121 -1.50 38.38 -10.37
C ASN A 121 -2.60 37.32 -10.19
N ILE A 122 -3.60 37.61 -9.37
CA ILE A 122 -4.72 36.71 -9.08
C ILE A 122 -6.05 37.43 -9.33
N PHE A 123 -6.99 36.76 -10.00
CA PHE A 123 -8.39 37.13 -9.98
C PHE A 123 -9.09 36.49 -8.78
N ILE A 124 -9.94 37.23 -8.09
CA ILE A 124 -10.71 36.73 -6.95
C ILE A 124 -12.20 36.76 -7.31
N PHE A 125 -12.94 35.65 -7.08
CA PHE A 125 -14.40 35.66 -7.15
C PHE A 125 -14.98 35.64 -5.73
N SER A 126 -15.95 36.54 -5.48
CA SER A 126 -16.49 36.80 -4.16
C SER A 126 -17.10 35.60 -3.44
N GLY A 127 -17.40 34.51 -4.16
CA GLY A 127 -18.25 33.44 -3.67
C GLY A 127 -19.73 33.81 -3.61
N THR A 128 -20.56 32.87 -3.18
CA THR A 128 -22.03 32.99 -3.26
C THR A 128 -22.62 33.96 -2.23
N ASN A 129 -22.14 33.91 -0.99
CA ASN A 129 -22.66 34.72 0.11
C ASN A 129 -21.53 35.29 0.99
N PRO A 130 -20.76 36.25 0.47
CA PRO A 130 -19.67 36.86 1.25
C PRO A 130 -20.21 37.77 2.36
N ASN A 131 -19.37 38.05 3.34
CA ASN A 131 -19.63 39.17 4.25
C ASN A 131 -19.35 40.49 3.50
N TRP A 132 -20.41 41.09 2.99
CA TRP A 132 -20.35 42.28 2.15
C TRP A 132 -19.58 43.46 2.77
N GLY A 133 -19.62 43.58 4.10
CA GLY A 133 -18.91 44.58 4.86
C GLY A 133 -17.38 44.41 4.89
N MET A 134 -16.91 43.21 4.60
CA MET A 134 -15.49 42.85 4.65
C MET A 134 -14.84 42.70 3.27
N ILE A 135 -15.60 42.84 2.18
CA ILE A 135 -15.05 42.87 0.83
C ILE A 135 -14.15 44.09 0.63
N PRO A 136 -12.86 43.89 0.27
CA PRO A 136 -11.89 45.00 0.15
C PRO A 136 -12.20 45.90 -1.04
N LEU A 137 -12.67 47.16 -0.78
CA LEU A 137 -13.02 48.12 -1.82
C LEU A 137 -11.83 48.56 -2.66
N SER A 138 -10.60 48.36 -2.23
CA SER A 138 -9.36 48.61 -2.99
C SER A 138 -9.12 47.64 -4.12
N ARG A 139 -9.86 46.52 -4.17
CA ARG A 139 -9.60 45.42 -5.12
C ARG A 139 -10.60 45.33 -6.28
N LYS A 140 -11.15 46.45 -6.73
CA LYS A 140 -12.20 46.50 -7.76
C LYS A 140 -11.73 45.98 -9.12
N ASP A 141 -10.46 46.03 -9.41
CA ASP A 141 -9.89 45.63 -10.71
C ASP A 141 -9.70 44.12 -10.81
N ASP A 142 -9.48 43.42 -9.68
CA ASP A 142 -9.14 42.01 -9.61
C ASP A 142 -10.21 41.14 -8.92
N LEU A 143 -11.07 41.75 -8.06
CA LEU A 143 -12.14 41.06 -7.39
C LEU A 143 -13.46 41.24 -8.14
N TYR A 144 -14.03 40.14 -8.56
CA TYR A 144 -15.32 40.06 -9.25
C TYR A 144 -16.41 39.55 -8.31
N ILE A 145 -17.57 40.21 -8.38
CA ILE A 145 -18.75 39.69 -7.64
C ILE A 145 -19.38 38.58 -8.46
N GLU A 146 -19.46 37.41 -7.83
CA GLU A 146 -19.95 36.19 -8.46
C GLU A 146 -21.47 36.16 -8.56
N LEU A 147 -21.98 35.96 -9.78
CA LEU A 147 -23.39 35.75 -10.08
C LEU A 147 -23.60 34.28 -10.48
N ASN A 148 -24.27 33.53 -9.64
CA ASN A 148 -24.56 32.10 -9.85
C ASN A 148 -25.96 31.73 -9.38
N PRO A 149 -26.48 30.52 -9.67
CA PRO A 149 -27.85 30.10 -9.30
C PRO A 149 -28.17 30.14 -7.79
N MET A 150 -27.14 30.19 -6.94
CA MET A 150 -27.26 30.23 -5.47
C MET A 150 -27.09 31.63 -4.91
N SER A 151 -26.55 32.59 -5.69
CA SER A 151 -26.38 33.96 -5.26
C SER A 151 -27.71 34.72 -5.33
N SER A 152 -27.89 35.72 -4.44
CA SER A 152 -29.09 36.57 -4.45
C SER A 152 -28.87 37.81 -5.32
N ARG A 153 -29.95 38.45 -5.75
CA ARG A 153 -29.91 39.74 -6.48
C ARG A 153 -29.12 40.84 -5.73
N LYS A 154 -28.98 40.67 -4.41
CA LYS A 154 -28.17 41.58 -3.59
C LYS A 154 -26.71 41.63 -4.05
N ALA A 155 -26.18 40.53 -4.64
CA ALA A 155 -24.84 40.50 -5.20
C ALA A 155 -24.68 41.53 -6.31
N LEU A 156 -25.59 41.58 -7.26
CA LEU A 156 -25.58 42.57 -8.35
C LEU A 156 -25.79 44.00 -7.81
N GLU A 157 -26.70 44.17 -6.85
CA GLU A 157 -26.99 45.49 -6.25
C GLU A 157 -25.72 46.01 -5.52
N PHE A 158 -25.01 45.14 -4.80
CA PHE A 158 -23.73 45.49 -4.17
C PHE A 158 -22.65 45.85 -5.24
N ALA A 159 -22.49 45.04 -6.27
CA ALA A 159 -21.51 45.27 -7.32
C ALA A 159 -21.75 46.63 -7.97
N THR A 160 -22.98 46.93 -8.36
CA THR A 160 -23.37 48.20 -8.98
C THR A 160 -23.13 49.37 -8.04
N ALA A 161 -23.58 49.27 -6.78
CA ALA A 161 -23.43 50.33 -5.80
C ALA A 161 -22.00 50.65 -5.40
N LYS A 162 -21.09 49.67 -5.46
CA LYS A 162 -19.69 49.79 -5.06
C LYS A 162 -18.73 49.86 -6.28
N GLY A 163 -19.24 49.69 -7.50
CA GLY A 163 -18.44 49.73 -8.73
C GLY A 163 -17.51 48.55 -8.92
N PHE A 164 -17.94 47.35 -8.51
CA PHE A 164 -17.24 46.11 -8.82
C PHE A 164 -17.72 45.52 -10.14
N LYS A 165 -16.83 44.82 -10.85
CA LYS A 165 -17.18 43.98 -11.99
C LYS A 165 -17.90 42.71 -11.54
N THR A 166 -18.72 42.13 -12.40
CA THR A 166 -19.43 40.86 -12.11
C THR A 166 -18.91 39.72 -12.95
N VAL A 167 -19.05 38.49 -12.50
CA VAL A 167 -18.68 37.27 -13.24
C VAL A 167 -19.73 36.18 -13.14
N ALA A 168 -20.04 35.54 -14.26
CA ALA A 168 -20.99 34.42 -14.33
C ALA A 168 -20.32 33.10 -13.98
N THR A 169 -20.92 32.32 -13.09
CA THR A 169 -20.43 30.97 -12.71
C THR A 169 -21.57 29.98 -12.53
N SER A 170 -21.28 28.68 -12.60
CA SER A 170 -22.28 27.60 -12.42
C SER A 170 -22.42 27.15 -10.97
N ASP A 171 -21.39 27.33 -10.13
CA ASP A 171 -21.26 26.75 -8.78
C ASP A 171 -21.56 25.23 -8.79
N ASN A 172 -20.90 24.49 -9.69
CA ASN A 172 -21.18 23.08 -9.93
C ASN A 172 -20.70 22.15 -8.80
N TYR A 173 -21.46 21.07 -8.60
CA TYR A 173 -21.10 19.92 -7.72
C TYR A 173 -21.08 18.60 -8.49
N TYR A 174 -21.57 18.59 -9.72
CA TYR A 174 -21.48 17.47 -10.65
C TYR A 174 -21.56 18.01 -12.09
N PRO A 175 -21.07 17.24 -13.10
CA PRO A 175 -20.95 17.78 -14.47
C PRO A 175 -22.30 17.96 -15.18
N ARG A 176 -23.19 16.94 -15.13
CA ARG A 176 -24.44 16.89 -15.91
C ARG A 176 -25.60 16.52 -15.00
N VAL A 177 -26.81 16.87 -15.39
CA VAL A 177 -28.04 16.52 -14.65
C VAL A 177 -28.14 15.03 -14.34
N THR A 178 -27.68 14.18 -15.26
CA THR A 178 -27.66 12.72 -15.10
C THR A 178 -26.76 12.24 -13.98
N ASP A 179 -25.72 13.02 -13.64
CA ASP A 179 -24.69 12.64 -12.65
C ASP A 179 -25.13 12.96 -11.21
N LYS A 180 -26.30 13.58 -11.04
CA LYS A 180 -26.87 13.95 -9.72
C LYS A 180 -26.89 12.75 -8.76
N LYS A 181 -27.25 11.56 -9.26
CA LYS A 181 -27.37 10.37 -8.42
C LYS A 181 -26.02 9.91 -7.86
N ALA A 182 -24.97 9.97 -8.66
CA ALA A 182 -23.61 9.66 -8.22
C ALA A 182 -23.13 10.67 -7.16
N TYR A 183 -23.44 11.96 -7.36
CA TYR A 183 -23.17 13.00 -6.38
C TYR A 183 -23.91 12.75 -5.05
N GLU A 184 -25.21 12.43 -5.08
CA GLU A 184 -26.01 12.13 -3.88
C GLU A 184 -25.43 10.96 -3.06
N VAL A 185 -24.96 9.92 -3.76
CA VAL A 185 -24.30 8.79 -3.11
C VAL A 185 -22.95 9.21 -2.50
N LEU A 186 -22.19 10.04 -3.21
CA LEU A 186 -20.88 10.50 -2.75
C LEU A 186 -20.94 11.33 -1.47
N VAL A 187 -21.91 12.26 -1.36
CA VAL A 187 -22.01 13.23 -0.25
C VAL A 187 -22.97 12.78 0.85
N GLY A 188 -23.84 11.78 0.59
CA GLY A 188 -24.93 11.35 1.47
C GLY A 188 -26.19 12.23 1.35
N ARG A 189 -27.35 11.62 1.55
CA ARG A 189 -28.68 12.23 1.28
C ARG A 189 -28.97 13.55 1.99
N ASN A 190 -28.35 13.80 3.13
CA ASN A 190 -28.66 14.99 3.96
C ASN A 190 -28.03 16.31 3.44
N ARG A 191 -27.31 16.30 2.31
CA ARG A 191 -26.64 17.48 1.75
C ARG A 191 -27.19 17.97 0.41
N THR A 192 -28.21 17.31 -0.12
CA THR A 192 -28.60 17.46 -1.54
C THR A 192 -29.93 18.16 -1.78
N ASP A 193 -30.62 18.59 -0.75
CA ASP A 193 -31.96 19.22 -0.87
C ASP A 193 -31.83 20.70 -1.27
N ARG A 194 -31.39 20.93 -2.50
CA ARG A 194 -31.24 22.26 -3.13
C ARG A 194 -32.18 22.34 -4.35
N THR A 195 -32.93 23.42 -4.47
CA THR A 195 -33.81 23.69 -5.60
C THR A 195 -33.09 24.25 -6.83
N SER A 196 -31.93 24.88 -6.61
CA SER A 196 -31.10 25.48 -7.68
C SER A 196 -30.30 24.44 -8.44
N PRO A 197 -29.99 24.66 -9.73
CA PRO A 197 -29.09 23.82 -10.51
C PRO A 197 -27.73 23.71 -9.85
N MET A 198 -27.16 22.48 -9.80
CA MET A 198 -25.86 22.17 -9.23
C MET A 198 -24.92 21.53 -10.25
N HIS A 199 -25.28 21.52 -11.52
CA HIS A 199 -24.46 20.98 -12.62
C HIS A 199 -23.82 22.13 -13.40
N ILE A 200 -22.90 21.79 -14.30
CA ILE A 200 -22.26 22.75 -15.19
C ILE A 200 -23.31 23.31 -16.17
N LEU A 201 -23.42 24.64 -16.21
CA LEU A 201 -24.36 25.33 -17.06
C LEU A 201 -23.66 25.93 -18.28
N ASP A 202 -24.29 25.83 -19.42
CA ASP A 202 -24.00 26.69 -20.58
C ASP A 202 -24.60 28.09 -20.39
N GLU A 203 -24.34 28.99 -21.27
CA GLU A 203 -24.81 30.39 -21.18
C GLU A 203 -26.33 30.47 -21.15
N TRP A 204 -27.02 29.69 -21.99
CA TRP A 204 -28.48 29.72 -22.06
C TRP A 204 -29.10 29.25 -20.74
N SER A 205 -28.67 28.10 -20.25
CA SER A 205 -29.14 27.53 -18.95
C SER A 205 -28.79 28.42 -17.77
N TRP A 206 -27.62 29.13 -17.85
CA TRP A 206 -27.24 30.08 -16.82
C TRP A 206 -28.15 31.29 -16.77
N ARG A 207 -28.50 31.88 -17.96
CA ARG A 207 -29.44 33.01 -18.06
C ARG A 207 -30.83 32.65 -17.56
N GLU A 208 -31.25 31.43 -17.76
CA GLU A 208 -32.52 30.92 -17.24
C GLU A 208 -32.46 30.76 -15.68
N ALA A 209 -31.36 30.23 -15.16
CA ALA A 209 -31.18 30.02 -13.70
C ALA A 209 -30.88 31.33 -12.93
N VAL A 210 -30.31 32.33 -13.58
CA VAL A 210 -29.92 33.64 -13.03
C VAL A 210 -30.56 34.76 -13.88
N PRO A 211 -31.89 34.94 -13.86
CA PRO A 211 -32.61 35.88 -14.72
C PRO A 211 -32.27 37.37 -14.51
N TRP A 212 -31.61 37.69 -13.42
CA TRP A 212 -31.06 38.99 -13.06
C TRP A 212 -29.59 39.15 -13.42
N GLY A 213 -28.96 38.13 -14.04
CA GLY A 213 -27.60 38.15 -14.51
C GLY A 213 -27.39 39.12 -15.68
N THR A 214 -26.19 39.72 -15.73
CA THR A 214 -25.84 40.72 -16.70
C THR A 214 -25.04 40.17 -17.88
N GLU A 215 -25.10 40.85 -19.04
CA GLU A 215 -24.25 40.58 -20.18
C GLU A 215 -22.76 40.76 -19.83
N GLU A 216 -22.47 41.78 -19.03
CA GLU A 216 -21.12 42.04 -18.48
C GLU A 216 -20.55 40.80 -17.75
N ALA A 217 -21.37 40.13 -16.89
CA ALA A 217 -20.91 38.99 -16.16
C ALA A 217 -20.49 37.82 -17.06
N VAL A 218 -21.18 37.63 -18.16
CA VAL A 218 -20.85 36.63 -19.20
C VAL A 218 -19.60 37.03 -19.95
N ASN A 219 -19.50 38.29 -20.42
CA ASN A 219 -18.36 38.78 -21.17
C ASN A 219 -17.07 38.76 -20.36
N ASN A 220 -17.15 39.06 -19.05
CA ASN A 220 -16.02 38.97 -18.14
C ASN A 220 -15.42 37.57 -18.05
N THR A 221 -16.20 36.49 -18.30
CA THR A 221 -15.62 35.12 -18.34
C THR A 221 -14.59 34.95 -19.48
N TYR A 222 -14.83 35.60 -20.61
CA TYR A 222 -13.92 35.58 -21.77
C TYR A 222 -12.71 36.50 -21.53
N GLU A 223 -12.92 37.69 -20.95
CA GLU A 223 -11.83 38.62 -20.62
C GLU A 223 -10.86 38.00 -19.60
N ILE A 224 -11.39 37.39 -18.55
CA ILE A 224 -10.57 36.70 -17.54
C ILE A 224 -9.78 35.56 -18.16
N ALA A 225 -10.44 34.70 -18.98
CA ALA A 225 -9.76 33.59 -19.65
C ALA A 225 -8.66 34.06 -20.63
N ALA A 226 -8.88 35.18 -21.32
CA ALA A 226 -7.88 35.78 -22.21
C ALA A 226 -6.67 36.32 -21.43
N ALA A 227 -6.92 36.92 -20.25
CA ALA A 227 -5.88 37.48 -19.38
C ALA A 227 -5.06 36.44 -18.61
N CYS A 228 -5.53 35.22 -18.48
CA CYS A 228 -4.78 34.14 -17.83
C CYS A 228 -3.80 33.49 -18.82
N ASP A 229 -2.53 33.40 -18.44
CA ASP A 229 -1.49 32.72 -19.21
C ASP A 229 -0.52 32.00 -18.24
N VAL A 230 -0.75 30.71 -18.02
CA VAL A 230 -0.05 29.92 -17.01
C VAL A 230 0.43 28.62 -17.62
N ASP A 231 1.72 28.39 -17.53
CA ASP A 231 2.37 27.10 -17.79
C ASP A 231 2.77 26.44 -16.46
N LEU A 232 2.49 25.13 -16.33
CA LEU A 232 2.91 24.40 -15.14
C LEU A 232 4.44 24.32 -15.07
N PRO A 233 5.07 24.75 -13.96
CA PRO A 233 6.51 24.74 -13.83
C PRO A 233 7.05 23.31 -13.75
N THR A 234 8.24 23.06 -14.31
CA THR A 234 8.98 21.81 -14.19
C THR A 234 10.26 22.03 -13.38
N ALA A 235 10.57 21.08 -12.50
CA ALA A 235 11.76 21.17 -11.65
C ALA A 235 13.04 20.85 -12.42
N LYS A 236 14.13 21.48 -12.00
CA LYS A 236 15.48 21.08 -12.40
C LYS A 236 16.00 20.01 -11.43
N MET A 237 16.94 19.19 -11.92
CA MET A 237 17.61 18.20 -11.04
C MET A 237 18.34 18.91 -9.90
N VAL A 238 18.14 18.39 -8.69
CA VAL A 238 18.84 18.87 -7.48
C VAL A 238 20.34 18.70 -7.67
N LYS A 239 21.10 19.77 -7.48
CA LYS A 239 22.56 19.76 -7.59
C LYS A 239 23.20 19.30 -6.29
N PHE A 240 24.09 18.31 -6.38
CA PHE A 240 24.87 17.85 -5.27
C PHE A 240 26.26 18.51 -5.25
N LYS A 241 26.58 19.22 -4.18
CA LYS A 241 27.90 19.88 -4.06
C LYS A 241 28.94 18.86 -3.59
N THR A 242 29.77 18.41 -4.50
CA THR A 242 30.89 17.50 -4.20
C THR A 242 32.13 17.93 -4.99
N GLY A 243 33.31 17.62 -4.44
CA GLY A 243 34.60 17.75 -5.14
C GLY A 243 35.03 16.48 -5.90
N LYS A 244 34.18 15.42 -5.92
CA LYS A 244 34.51 14.14 -6.54
C LYS A 244 33.58 13.85 -7.73
N THR A 245 34.08 13.15 -8.71
CA THR A 245 33.30 12.54 -9.77
C THR A 245 32.64 11.25 -9.31
N LEU A 246 31.58 10.82 -9.97
CA LEU A 246 30.89 9.54 -9.67
C LEU A 246 31.85 8.35 -9.85
N LYS A 247 32.78 8.45 -10.82
CA LYS A 247 33.84 7.44 -11.02
C LYS A 247 34.76 7.36 -9.81
N GLU A 248 35.24 8.47 -9.28
CA GLU A 248 36.08 8.50 -8.08
C GLU A 248 35.38 7.92 -6.86
N LEU A 249 34.06 8.23 -6.68
CA LEU A 249 33.24 7.64 -5.63
C LEU A 249 33.14 6.11 -5.77
N CYS A 250 32.99 5.59 -6.99
CA CYS A 250 33.00 4.15 -7.26
C CYS A 250 34.36 3.50 -6.95
N LEU A 251 35.48 4.15 -7.32
CA LEU A 251 36.83 3.64 -7.03
C LEU A 251 37.11 3.59 -5.53
N ASP A 252 36.69 4.61 -4.78
CA ASP A 252 36.79 4.61 -3.32
C ASP A 252 35.92 3.51 -2.70
N GLY A 253 34.74 3.28 -3.26
CA GLY A 253 33.85 2.21 -2.86
C GLY A 253 34.42 0.81 -3.12
N ALA A 254 35.08 0.60 -4.26
CA ALA A 254 35.76 -0.65 -4.58
C ALA A 254 36.86 -0.95 -3.53
N LYS A 255 37.66 0.07 -3.16
CA LYS A 255 38.67 -0.06 -2.10
C LYS A 255 38.06 -0.41 -0.74
N ARG A 256 36.99 0.28 -0.35
CA ARG A 256 36.27 0.02 0.93
C ARG A 256 35.75 -1.42 1.00
N ARG A 257 35.30 -1.99 -0.13
CA ARG A 257 34.77 -3.35 -0.22
C ARG A 257 35.82 -4.42 -0.48
N GLY A 258 37.11 -4.04 -0.65
CA GLY A 258 38.19 -4.97 -0.98
C GLY A 258 38.02 -5.64 -2.35
N ILE A 259 37.36 -4.96 -3.30
CA ILE A 259 37.08 -5.48 -4.63
C ILE A 259 38.22 -5.11 -5.58
N THR A 260 38.80 -6.12 -6.24
CA THR A 260 39.71 -5.92 -7.36
C THR A 260 38.90 -5.71 -8.62
N LEU A 261 39.07 -4.56 -9.27
CA LEU A 261 38.39 -4.25 -10.52
C LEU A 261 39.11 -4.98 -11.69
N ASP A 262 38.81 -6.26 -11.84
CA ASP A 262 39.28 -7.07 -12.97
C ASP A 262 38.59 -6.64 -14.29
N ALA A 263 38.75 -7.41 -15.37
CA ALA A 263 38.20 -7.08 -16.68
C ALA A 263 36.68 -6.98 -16.67
N ASP A 264 35.97 -7.90 -15.96
CA ASP A 264 34.51 -7.94 -15.92
C ASP A 264 33.95 -6.72 -15.17
N TYR A 265 34.51 -6.42 -13.99
CA TYR A 265 34.12 -5.25 -13.22
C TYR A 265 34.43 -3.94 -13.95
N SER A 266 35.60 -3.85 -14.59
CA SER A 266 36.04 -2.63 -15.28
C SER A 266 35.19 -2.33 -16.50
N VAL A 267 34.91 -3.33 -17.36
CA VAL A 267 34.04 -3.18 -18.53
C VAL A 267 32.62 -2.79 -18.12
N ARG A 268 32.08 -3.46 -17.11
CA ARG A 268 30.75 -3.17 -16.57
C ARG A 268 30.68 -1.76 -15.99
N LEU A 269 31.63 -1.35 -15.16
CA LEU A 269 31.67 -0.04 -14.54
C LEU A 269 31.75 1.08 -15.59
N LYS A 270 32.62 0.92 -16.59
CA LYS A 270 32.73 1.89 -17.69
C LYS A 270 31.39 2.09 -18.40
N ARG A 271 30.73 1.00 -18.80
CA ARG A 271 29.45 1.03 -19.50
C ARG A 271 28.35 1.70 -18.66
N GLU A 272 28.27 1.40 -17.36
CA GLU A 272 27.28 2.01 -16.47
C GLU A 272 27.52 3.52 -16.30
N LEU A 273 28.78 3.93 -16.06
CA LEU A 273 29.14 5.35 -15.92
C LEU A 273 28.87 6.13 -17.22
N GLU A 274 29.19 5.59 -18.39
CA GLU A 274 28.89 6.22 -19.68
C GLU A 274 27.36 6.42 -19.86
N THR A 275 26.56 5.42 -19.50
CA THR A 275 25.10 5.50 -19.58
C THR A 275 24.54 6.55 -18.63
N ILE A 276 24.97 6.54 -17.37
CA ILE A 276 24.52 7.50 -16.34
C ILE A 276 24.90 8.93 -16.72
N SER A 277 26.11 9.12 -17.23
CA SER A 277 26.63 10.44 -17.62
C SER A 277 25.94 11.00 -18.86
N SER A 278 25.68 10.14 -19.87
CA SER A 278 24.96 10.57 -21.08
C SER A 278 23.56 11.10 -20.77
N LYS A 279 22.95 10.66 -19.66
CA LYS A 279 21.64 11.09 -19.18
C LYS A 279 21.69 12.16 -18.10
N LYS A 280 22.88 12.59 -17.67
CA LYS A 280 23.10 13.61 -16.63
C LYS A 280 22.45 13.24 -15.28
N PHE A 281 22.54 11.96 -14.89
CA PHE A 281 21.95 11.45 -13.66
C PHE A 281 22.93 11.40 -12.48
N GLU A 282 24.17 11.87 -12.62
CA GLU A 282 25.20 11.79 -11.58
C GLU A 282 24.75 12.43 -10.26
N ASP A 283 24.14 13.63 -10.31
CA ASP A 283 23.66 14.32 -9.13
C ASP A 283 22.64 13.47 -8.33
N TYR A 284 21.79 12.74 -9.03
CA TYR A 284 20.83 11.82 -8.40
C TYR A 284 21.53 10.71 -7.61
N PHE A 285 22.54 10.06 -8.22
CA PHE A 285 23.30 9.02 -7.52
C PHE A 285 24.06 9.57 -6.32
N PHE A 286 24.61 10.78 -6.39
CA PHE A 286 25.24 11.43 -5.25
C PHE A 286 24.27 11.71 -4.12
N VAL A 287 23.08 12.26 -4.40
CA VAL A 287 22.04 12.52 -3.40
C VAL A 287 21.65 11.25 -2.65
N ILE A 288 21.41 10.16 -3.41
CA ILE A 288 21.00 8.89 -2.82
C ILE A 288 22.14 8.23 -2.03
N ALA A 289 23.37 8.21 -2.57
CA ALA A 289 24.51 7.60 -1.89
C ALA A 289 24.81 8.29 -0.55
N ASP A 290 24.79 9.61 -0.52
CA ASP A 290 24.97 10.41 0.67
C ASP A 290 23.91 10.16 1.75
N MET A 291 22.66 10.12 1.35
CA MET A 291 21.56 9.82 2.26
C MET A 291 21.69 8.42 2.87
N ILE A 292 22.06 7.42 2.06
CA ILE A 292 22.23 6.04 2.51
C ILE A 292 23.46 5.90 3.42
N ASP A 293 24.57 6.54 3.10
CA ASP A 293 25.77 6.51 3.95
C ASP A 293 25.44 7.11 5.33
N TRP A 294 24.75 8.26 5.36
CA TRP A 294 24.28 8.86 6.62
C TRP A 294 23.35 7.92 7.42
N ALA A 295 22.43 7.21 6.73
CA ALA A 295 21.48 6.30 7.37
C ALA A 295 22.19 5.04 7.92
N LYS A 296 23.13 4.48 7.16
CA LYS A 296 23.90 3.27 7.57
C LYS A 296 24.72 3.45 8.84
N GLU A 297 25.08 4.68 9.18
CA GLU A 297 25.74 4.99 10.45
C GLU A 297 24.78 4.95 11.65
N ARG A 298 23.46 4.99 11.42
CA ARG A 298 22.45 5.22 12.48
C ARG A 298 21.39 4.13 12.56
N MET A 299 21.22 3.35 11.51
CA MET A 299 20.20 2.31 11.40
C MET A 299 20.59 1.24 10.39
N LEU A 300 19.97 0.06 10.52
CA LEU A 300 20.09 -0.98 9.51
C LEU A 300 19.34 -0.58 8.25
N VAL A 301 20.03 -0.54 7.12
CA VAL A 301 19.47 -0.27 5.79
C VAL A 301 19.45 -1.59 5.00
N GLY A 302 18.39 -1.82 4.24
CA GLY A 302 18.23 -3.01 3.42
C GLY A 302 19.34 -3.17 2.37
N PRO A 303 19.64 -4.40 1.94
CA PRO A 303 20.74 -4.69 1.02
C PRO A 303 20.50 -4.18 -0.40
N GLY A 304 19.26 -3.87 -0.73
CA GLY A 304 18.78 -3.39 -2.01
C GLY A 304 17.32 -3.75 -2.23
N ARG A 305 16.69 -3.10 -3.20
CA ARG A 305 15.30 -3.32 -3.58
C ARG A 305 15.10 -3.02 -5.07
N GLY A 306 14.16 -3.73 -5.70
CA GLY A 306 13.81 -3.45 -7.08
C GLY A 306 14.94 -3.77 -8.06
N SER A 307 15.13 -2.90 -9.03
CA SER A 307 16.14 -3.08 -10.10
C SER A 307 17.50 -2.47 -9.78
N SER A 308 17.60 -1.59 -8.77
CA SER A 308 18.84 -0.89 -8.41
C SER A 308 20.00 -1.83 -8.01
N ALA A 309 19.67 -3.02 -7.45
CA ALA A 309 20.65 -4.05 -7.14
C ALA A 309 21.33 -4.66 -8.40
N GLY A 310 20.81 -4.40 -9.60
CA GLY A 310 21.46 -4.75 -10.86
C GLY A 310 22.58 -3.79 -11.29
N SER A 311 22.82 -2.70 -10.56
CA SER A 311 23.85 -1.69 -10.89
C SER A 311 25.11 -1.86 -10.06
N LEU A 312 26.25 -1.94 -10.75
CA LEU A 312 27.55 -1.94 -10.14
C LEU A 312 27.89 -0.57 -9.52
N VAL A 313 27.45 0.52 -10.14
CA VAL A 313 27.58 1.87 -9.57
C VAL A 313 26.84 1.96 -8.25
N CYS A 314 25.60 1.47 -8.15
CA CYS A 314 24.86 1.42 -6.87
C CYS A 314 25.60 0.59 -5.80
N TYR A 315 26.17 -0.54 -6.19
CA TYR A 315 26.93 -1.38 -5.27
C TYR A 315 28.21 -0.71 -4.79
N LEU A 316 29.03 -0.16 -5.69
CA LEU A 316 30.29 0.48 -5.34
C LEU A 316 30.08 1.79 -4.55
N THR A 317 29.07 2.58 -4.86
CA THR A 317 28.73 3.80 -4.11
C THR A 317 28.07 3.54 -2.76
N GLY A 318 27.73 2.29 -2.45
CA GLY A 318 27.13 1.92 -1.17
C GLY A 318 25.59 2.06 -1.16
N ILE A 319 24.97 2.37 -2.28
CA ILE A 319 23.51 2.42 -2.40
C ILE A 319 22.89 1.04 -2.17
N THR A 320 23.52 -0.01 -2.71
CA THR A 320 23.13 -1.40 -2.48
C THR A 320 24.28 -2.21 -1.87
N ASP A 321 23.96 -3.39 -1.33
CA ASP A 321 24.96 -4.33 -0.78
C ASP A 321 24.98 -5.66 -1.55
N VAL A 322 24.29 -5.72 -2.67
CA VAL A 322 24.25 -6.86 -3.58
C VAL A 322 25.25 -6.65 -4.71
N ASP A 323 26.20 -7.56 -4.83
CA ASP A 323 27.18 -7.54 -5.92
C ASP A 323 26.53 -8.06 -7.23
N PRO A 324 26.28 -7.17 -8.21
CA PRO A 324 25.56 -7.57 -9.43
C PRO A 324 26.37 -8.50 -10.32
N ILE A 325 27.69 -8.49 -10.22
CA ILE A 325 28.56 -9.37 -11.03
C ILE A 325 28.49 -10.79 -10.48
N LYS A 326 28.66 -10.97 -9.16
CA LYS A 326 28.57 -12.28 -8.50
C LYS A 326 27.24 -12.96 -8.71
N HIS A 327 26.13 -12.19 -8.72
CA HIS A 327 24.78 -12.72 -8.89
C HIS A 327 24.26 -12.65 -10.33
N GLY A 328 25.09 -12.28 -11.32
CA GLY A 328 24.69 -12.21 -12.74
C GLY A 328 23.50 -11.27 -12.99
N LEU A 329 23.45 -10.11 -12.34
CA LEU A 329 22.34 -9.17 -12.45
C LEU A 329 22.56 -8.16 -13.58
N MET A 330 21.46 -7.81 -14.26
CA MET A 330 21.47 -7.01 -15.48
C MET A 330 21.25 -5.51 -15.18
N PHE A 331 22.16 -4.64 -15.66
CA PHE A 331 22.05 -3.18 -15.53
C PHE A 331 20.93 -2.59 -16.39
N GLU A 332 20.73 -3.11 -17.59
CA GLU A 332 19.76 -2.64 -18.57
C GLU A 332 18.31 -2.80 -18.08
N ARG A 333 18.11 -3.61 -17.04
CA ARG A 333 16.83 -3.70 -16.32
C ARG A 333 16.60 -2.51 -15.39
N PHE A 334 17.65 -1.88 -14.89
CA PHE A 334 17.64 -0.73 -14.00
C PHE A 334 17.62 0.60 -14.77
N VAL A 335 18.61 0.85 -15.61
CA VAL A 335 18.68 2.05 -16.46
C VAL A 335 18.44 1.67 -17.92
N ASP A 336 17.36 2.20 -18.47
CA ASP A 336 17.01 2.04 -19.88
C ASP A 336 17.65 3.18 -20.69
N ALA A 337 18.64 2.84 -21.53
CA ALA A 337 19.33 3.80 -22.36
C ALA A 337 18.42 4.57 -23.32
N THR A 338 17.24 4.02 -23.64
CA THR A 338 16.28 4.59 -24.59
C THR A 338 15.26 5.56 -23.92
N ARG A 339 15.34 5.77 -22.59
CA ARG A 339 14.43 6.63 -21.83
C ARG A 339 15.18 7.71 -21.08
N ASP A 340 14.55 8.87 -20.94
CA ASP A 340 15.09 10.00 -20.19
C ASP A 340 14.54 10.10 -18.77
N ASP A 341 13.66 9.17 -18.37
CA ASP A 341 13.14 9.12 -17.01
C ASP A 341 14.25 8.69 -16.02
N LEU A 342 14.24 9.28 -14.83
CA LEU A 342 15.11 8.87 -13.73
C LEU A 342 14.88 7.41 -13.36
N PRO A 343 15.96 6.66 -13.05
CA PRO A 343 15.82 5.32 -12.53
C PRO A 343 15.22 5.34 -11.12
N ASP A 344 14.35 4.38 -10.82
CA ASP A 344 13.70 4.27 -9.50
C ASP A 344 14.64 3.51 -8.55
N ILE A 345 15.16 4.19 -7.54
CA ILE A 345 15.98 3.61 -6.47
C ILE A 345 15.15 3.54 -5.21
N ASP A 346 14.51 2.38 -5.00
CA ASP A 346 13.77 2.07 -3.79
C ASP A 346 14.74 1.63 -2.67
N ILE A 347 14.49 2.08 -1.43
CA ILE A 347 15.36 1.80 -0.29
C ILE A 347 14.51 1.40 0.91
N ASP A 348 14.89 0.28 1.55
CA ASP A 348 14.28 -0.18 2.78
C ASP A 348 15.06 0.30 4.00
N PHE A 349 14.40 1.03 4.90
CA PHE A 349 14.92 1.50 6.19
C PHE A 349 14.19 0.81 7.34
N GLN A 350 14.74 0.87 8.55
CA GLN A 350 13.99 0.51 9.75
C GLN A 350 12.70 1.32 9.84
N ASP A 351 11.57 0.66 10.08
CA ASP A 351 10.26 1.32 10.09
C ASP A 351 10.10 2.31 11.25
N ASP A 352 10.76 2.07 12.39
CA ASP A 352 10.78 2.93 13.56
C ASP A 352 11.73 4.14 13.45
N ARG A 353 12.68 4.12 12.52
CA ARG A 353 13.70 5.20 12.33
C ARG A 353 13.62 5.91 10.98
N ARG A 354 12.72 5.48 10.11
CA ARG A 354 12.57 6.04 8.75
C ARG A 354 12.38 7.57 8.74
N GLU A 355 11.67 8.13 9.71
CA GLU A 355 11.42 9.56 9.78
C GLU A 355 12.71 10.40 9.95
N MET A 356 13.75 9.82 10.55
CA MET A 356 15.06 10.46 10.65
C MET A 356 15.69 10.76 9.27
N VAL A 357 15.34 9.98 8.24
CA VAL A 357 15.79 10.22 6.85
C VAL A 357 15.15 11.49 6.30
N PHE A 358 13.86 11.69 6.54
CA PHE A 358 13.17 12.92 6.17
C PHE A 358 13.77 14.14 6.89
N GLU A 359 14.02 14.03 8.18
CA GLU A 359 14.66 15.08 8.98
C GLU A 359 16.07 15.44 8.46
N TYR A 360 16.85 14.40 8.09
CA TYR A 360 18.17 14.59 7.49
C TYR A 360 18.11 15.38 6.19
N LEU A 361 17.23 14.97 5.25
CA LEU A 361 17.06 15.64 3.97
C LEU A 361 16.58 17.09 4.18
N THR A 362 15.63 17.29 5.09
CA THR A 362 15.13 18.63 5.46
C THR A 362 16.24 19.53 6.00
N LYS A 363 17.09 18.99 6.88
CA LYS A 363 18.24 19.74 7.42
C LYS A 363 19.28 20.07 6.35
N LYS A 364 19.49 19.17 5.39
CA LYS A 364 20.51 19.29 4.35
C LYS A 364 20.09 20.24 3.21
N TYR A 365 18.84 20.15 2.74
CA TYR A 365 18.36 20.89 1.56
C TYR A 365 17.51 22.11 1.90
N GLY A 366 17.01 22.22 3.13
CA GLY A 366 16.10 23.27 3.60
C GLY A 366 14.65 22.80 3.68
N PRO A 367 13.89 23.25 4.71
CA PRO A 367 12.51 22.81 4.92
C PRO A 367 11.56 23.22 3.79
N GLU A 368 11.88 24.27 3.03
CA GLU A 368 11.09 24.72 1.90
C GLU A 368 11.29 23.85 0.64
N LYS A 369 12.36 23.03 0.58
CA LYS A 369 12.73 22.21 -0.56
C LYS A 369 12.46 20.71 -0.37
N VAL A 370 11.98 20.32 0.79
CA VAL A 370 11.69 18.93 1.12
C VAL A 370 10.25 18.80 1.60
N ALA A 371 9.50 17.87 1.02
CA ALA A 371 8.13 17.59 1.43
C ALA A 371 7.83 16.10 1.34
N HIS A 372 6.88 15.60 2.13
CA HIS A 372 6.31 14.29 1.87
C HIS A 372 5.51 14.28 0.57
N LEU A 373 5.64 13.22 -0.22
CA LEU A 373 4.80 13.04 -1.38
C LEU A 373 3.34 12.80 -0.95
N GLY A 374 2.41 13.42 -1.64
CA GLY A 374 1.00 13.16 -1.45
C GLY A 374 0.52 11.89 -2.13
N THR A 375 -0.66 11.45 -1.77
CA THR A 375 -1.36 10.34 -2.43
C THR A 375 -2.85 10.59 -2.50
N VAL A 376 -3.49 10.10 -3.56
CA VAL A 376 -4.93 10.16 -3.76
C VAL A 376 -5.47 8.74 -3.77
N SER A 377 -6.28 8.42 -2.76
CA SER A 377 -7.02 7.16 -2.71
C SER A 377 -8.23 7.23 -3.64
N ARG A 378 -8.44 6.18 -4.43
CA ARG A 378 -9.56 6.07 -5.35
C ARG A 378 -10.54 4.97 -4.92
N TYR A 379 -11.79 5.13 -5.28
CA TYR A 379 -12.82 4.12 -5.07
C TYR A 379 -12.52 2.86 -5.89
N LYS A 380 -12.31 1.74 -5.19
CA LYS A 380 -12.15 0.41 -5.81
C LYS A 380 -13.48 -0.32 -5.82
N ALA A 381 -13.69 -1.21 -6.79
CA ALA A 381 -14.94 -1.89 -7.06
C ALA A 381 -15.68 -2.42 -5.81
N LYS A 382 -15.04 -3.24 -4.97
CA LYS A 382 -15.66 -3.79 -3.76
C LYS A 382 -16.05 -2.73 -2.73
N SER A 383 -15.26 -1.64 -2.61
CA SER A 383 -15.57 -0.55 -1.67
C SER A 383 -16.73 0.32 -2.16
N VAL A 384 -16.77 0.61 -3.46
CA VAL A 384 -17.87 1.36 -4.07
C VAL A 384 -19.21 0.63 -3.88
N ILE A 385 -19.25 -0.67 -4.20
CA ILE A 385 -20.47 -1.49 -4.03
C ILE A 385 -20.95 -1.45 -2.57
N SER A 386 -20.03 -1.47 -1.61
CA SER A 386 -20.39 -1.38 -0.18
C SER A 386 -20.95 0.00 0.19
N GLU A 387 -20.36 1.11 -0.31
CA GLU A 387 -20.83 2.48 -0.03
C GLU A 387 -22.17 2.76 -0.72
N VAL A 388 -22.29 2.42 -2.01
CA VAL A 388 -23.55 2.55 -2.76
C VAL A 388 -24.65 1.71 -2.13
N GLY A 389 -24.34 0.48 -1.72
CA GLY A 389 -25.30 -0.39 -1.05
C GLY A 389 -25.80 0.19 0.27
N LYS A 390 -24.92 0.82 1.04
CA LYS A 390 -25.29 1.52 2.28
C LYS A 390 -26.27 2.68 2.00
N GLU A 391 -25.95 3.53 1.01
CA GLU A 391 -26.81 4.67 0.64
C GLU A 391 -28.16 4.24 0.04
N LEU A 392 -28.19 3.11 -0.67
CA LEU A 392 -29.41 2.51 -1.21
C LEU A 392 -30.15 1.65 -0.17
N SER A 393 -29.63 1.54 1.06
CA SER A 393 -30.18 0.70 2.13
C SER A 393 -30.28 -0.78 1.74
N ILE A 394 -29.34 -1.27 0.93
CA ILE A 394 -29.24 -2.69 0.55
C ILE A 394 -28.53 -3.44 1.68
N PRO A 395 -29.09 -4.56 2.18
CA PRO A 395 -28.46 -5.34 3.23
C PRO A 395 -27.07 -5.85 2.81
N PRO A 396 -26.03 -5.77 3.68
CA PRO A 396 -24.66 -6.15 3.32
C PRO A 396 -24.51 -7.60 2.81
N TRP A 397 -25.31 -8.53 3.33
CA TRP A 397 -25.28 -9.95 2.90
C TRP A 397 -25.75 -10.16 1.45
N GLU A 398 -26.65 -9.33 0.94
CA GLU A 398 -27.11 -9.40 -0.46
C GLU A 398 -26.04 -8.91 -1.46
N LEU A 399 -25.09 -8.13 -0.98
CA LEU A 399 -23.96 -7.65 -1.78
C LEU A 399 -22.74 -8.59 -1.72
N GLN A 400 -22.78 -9.63 -0.88
CA GLN A 400 -21.62 -10.48 -0.66
C GLN A 400 -21.25 -11.29 -1.91
N ASP A 401 -22.24 -11.91 -2.55
CA ASP A 401 -22.02 -12.68 -3.78
C ASP A 401 -21.57 -11.79 -4.93
N LEU A 402 -22.16 -10.59 -5.05
CA LEU A 402 -21.72 -9.59 -6.03
C LEU A 402 -20.26 -9.18 -5.83
N LYS A 403 -19.87 -8.89 -4.58
CA LYS A 403 -18.48 -8.53 -4.26
C LYS A 403 -17.49 -9.67 -4.50
N ALA A 404 -17.90 -10.92 -4.25
CA ALA A 404 -17.08 -12.09 -4.51
C ALA A 404 -16.93 -12.36 -6.02
N GLY A 405 -17.96 -12.07 -6.81
CA GLY A 405 -17.98 -12.26 -8.26
C GLY A 405 -17.41 -11.12 -9.09
N ILE A 406 -16.88 -10.04 -8.45
CA ILE A 406 -16.31 -8.91 -9.22
C ILE A 406 -15.14 -9.38 -10.07
N ILE A 407 -15.15 -8.98 -11.34
CA ILE A 407 -14.01 -9.15 -12.25
C ILE A 407 -12.87 -8.25 -11.77
N GLU A 408 -11.87 -8.84 -11.10
CA GLU A 408 -10.69 -8.09 -10.68
C GLU A 408 -9.69 -7.95 -11.83
N ARG A 409 -9.13 -6.76 -11.99
CA ARG A 409 -8.12 -6.44 -12.99
C ARG A 409 -6.87 -5.88 -12.35
N SER A 410 -5.73 -6.16 -12.96
CA SER A 410 -4.44 -5.66 -12.48
C SER A 410 -4.33 -4.15 -12.65
N PRO A 411 -3.62 -3.45 -11.75
CA PRO A 411 -3.26 -2.06 -11.96
C PRO A 411 -2.47 -1.91 -13.28
N GLY A 412 -2.91 -1.02 -14.16
CA GLY A 412 -2.31 -0.81 -15.50
C GLY A 412 -3.08 -1.46 -16.65
N ASP A 413 -4.09 -2.28 -16.38
CA ASP A 413 -5.09 -2.67 -17.38
C ASP A 413 -5.92 -1.43 -17.74
N GLU A 414 -6.18 -1.21 -19.03
CA GLU A 414 -6.99 -0.08 -19.52
C GLU A 414 -8.42 -0.08 -18.94
N ARG A 415 -8.91 -1.26 -18.55
CA ARG A 415 -10.21 -1.46 -17.92
C ARG A 415 -10.17 -1.64 -16.41
N ALA A 416 -9.05 -1.29 -15.75
CA ALA A 416 -8.87 -1.46 -14.29
C ALA A 416 -9.94 -0.72 -13.45
N ASN A 417 -10.52 0.37 -13.98
CA ASN A 417 -11.60 1.13 -13.36
C ASN A 417 -12.98 0.86 -14.01
N LYS A 418 -13.15 -0.28 -14.66
CA LYS A 418 -14.42 -0.72 -15.29
C LYS A 418 -14.82 -2.12 -14.83
N CYS A 419 -14.28 -2.57 -13.71
CA CYS A 419 -14.54 -3.91 -13.16
C CYS A 419 -16.03 -4.12 -12.82
N ILE A 420 -16.66 -3.11 -12.22
CA ILE A 420 -18.11 -3.15 -11.87
C ILE A 420 -18.96 -3.17 -13.13
N MET A 421 -18.67 -2.31 -14.10
CA MET A 421 -19.39 -2.25 -15.36
C MET A 421 -19.31 -3.58 -16.11
N ASP A 422 -18.11 -4.16 -16.18
CA ASP A 422 -17.89 -5.46 -16.84
C ASP A 422 -18.63 -6.58 -16.08
N THR A 423 -18.60 -6.58 -14.74
CA THR A 423 -19.36 -7.53 -13.92
C THR A 423 -20.86 -7.43 -14.16
N PHE A 424 -21.41 -6.21 -14.19
CA PHE A 424 -22.84 -5.99 -14.43
C PHE A 424 -23.30 -6.42 -15.83
N SER A 425 -22.43 -6.27 -16.82
CA SER A 425 -22.77 -6.60 -18.22
C SER A 425 -22.58 -8.07 -18.57
N THR A 426 -21.56 -8.74 -18.00
CA THR A 426 -21.15 -10.07 -18.43
C THR A 426 -21.54 -11.20 -17.49
N LEU A 427 -21.49 -10.96 -16.16
CA LEU A 427 -21.71 -12.02 -15.17
C LEU A 427 -23.15 -12.08 -14.69
N GLU A 428 -23.68 -13.28 -14.47
CA GLU A 428 -25.06 -13.50 -14.00
C GLU A 428 -25.30 -12.83 -12.64
N VAL A 429 -24.35 -12.91 -11.69
CA VAL A 429 -24.43 -12.25 -10.39
C VAL A 429 -24.59 -10.74 -10.52
N GLY A 430 -23.92 -10.14 -11.50
CA GLY A 430 -24.05 -8.70 -11.80
C GLY A 430 -25.42 -8.35 -12.37
N LYS A 431 -25.92 -9.14 -13.33
CA LYS A 431 -27.24 -8.95 -13.93
C LYS A 431 -28.37 -9.09 -12.92
N VAL A 432 -28.28 -10.09 -12.05
CA VAL A 432 -29.24 -10.32 -10.95
C VAL A 432 -29.25 -9.12 -9.98
N ALA A 433 -28.06 -8.64 -9.59
CA ALA A 433 -27.96 -7.48 -8.69
C ALA A 433 -28.58 -6.22 -9.32
N VAL A 434 -28.32 -5.97 -10.61
CA VAL A 434 -28.91 -4.82 -11.34
C VAL A 434 -30.41 -5.01 -11.53
N GLY A 435 -30.90 -6.23 -11.80
CA GLY A 435 -32.34 -6.52 -11.91
C GLY A 435 -33.09 -6.25 -10.59
N LYS A 436 -32.50 -6.66 -9.47
CA LYS A 436 -33.09 -6.45 -8.13
C LYS A 436 -32.97 -5.01 -7.65
N TYR A 437 -31.84 -4.37 -7.90
CA TYR A 437 -31.52 -3.02 -7.47
C TYR A 437 -31.01 -2.16 -8.63
N PRO A 438 -31.86 -1.66 -9.54
CA PRO A 438 -31.43 -0.91 -10.73
C PRO A 438 -30.52 0.30 -10.42
N ALA A 439 -30.75 0.97 -9.27
CA ALA A 439 -29.97 2.11 -8.84
C ALA A 439 -28.50 1.74 -8.49
N ILE A 440 -28.17 0.46 -8.31
CA ILE A 440 -26.79 0.02 -8.03
C ILE A 440 -25.84 0.31 -9.19
N LYS A 441 -26.36 0.56 -10.40
CA LYS A 441 -25.55 0.94 -11.58
C LYS A 441 -24.67 2.15 -11.33
N VAL A 442 -25.08 3.06 -10.44
CA VAL A 442 -24.27 4.23 -10.07
C VAL A 442 -22.88 3.85 -9.54
N ALA A 443 -22.76 2.63 -9.01
CA ALA A 443 -21.45 2.14 -8.56
C ALA A 443 -20.41 2.07 -9.70
N SER A 444 -20.81 1.79 -10.92
CA SER A 444 -19.91 1.77 -12.08
C SER A 444 -19.44 3.18 -12.51
N GLU A 445 -20.17 4.21 -12.17
CA GLU A 445 -19.81 5.62 -12.43
C GLU A 445 -18.83 6.15 -11.39
N MET A 446 -18.89 5.61 -10.16
CA MET A 446 -18.02 5.98 -9.06
C MET A 446 -16.70 5.20 -9.02
N GLU A 447 -16.60 4.10 -9.77
CA GLU A 447 -15.37 3.29 -9.79
C GLU A 447 -14.21 4.10 -10.38
N GLY A 448 -13.10 4.18 -9.63
CA GLY A 448 -11.93 4.97 -10.00
C GLY A 448 -11.98 6.45 -9.60
N HIS A 449 -13.13 6.97 -9.15
CA HIS A 449 -13.27 8.35 -8.68
C HIS A 449 -12.38 8.62 -7.45
N ALA A 450 -11.81 9.81 -7.33
CA ALA A 450 -11.00 10.21 -6.18
C ALA A 450 -11.85 10.23 -4.89
N ARG A 451 -11.31 9.63 -3.82
CA ARG A 451 -12.03 9.43 -2.55
C ARG A 451 -11.55 10.36 -1.45
N HIS A 452 -10.25 10.33 -1.19
CA HIS A 452 -9.57 11.19 -0.22
C HIS A 452 -8.09 11.30 -0.56
N CYS A 453 -7.46 12.34 -0.07
CA CYS A 453 -6.01 12.52 -0.13
C CYS A 453 -5.35 12.08 1.18
N GLY A 454 -4.04 11.91 1.13
CA GLY A 454 -3.22 11.57 2.28
C GLY A 454 -1.73 11.71 1.96
N THR A 455 -0.90 11.37 2.93
CA THR A 455 0.55 11.32 2.77
C THR A 455 0.95 9.95 2.22
N HIS A 456 1.81 9.92 1.21
CA HIS A 456 2.40 8.68 0.73
C HIS A 456 3.30 8.06 1.80
N ALA A 457 3.18 6.74 1.98
CA ALA A 457 3.85 6.06 3.10
C ALA A 457 5.39 6.13 3.05
N ALA A 458 5.99 6.38 1.88
CA ALA A 458 7.44 6.30 1.70
C ALA A 458 8.05 7.46 0.88
N GLY A 459 7.25 8.13 0.05
CA GLY A 459 7.76 9.12 -0.90
C GLY A 459 8.17 10.42 -0.24
N ILE A 460 9.38 10.85 -0.52
CA ILE A 460 9.95 12.16 -0.13
C ILE A 460 10.30 12.91 -1.42
N LEU A 461 9.85 14.14 -1.52
CA LEU A 461 10.24 15.06 -2.60
C LEU A 461 11.42 15.91 -2.14
N VAL A 462 12.41 16.05 -3.01
CA VAL A 462 13.54 16.96 -2.83
C VAL A 462 13.66 17.80 -4.09
N THR A 463 13.74 19.13 -3.94
CA THR A 463 13.71 20.07 -5.06
C THR A 463 14.90 21.04 -5.00
N ASP A 464 15.28 21.60 -6.14
CA ASP A 464 16.33 22.62 -6.25
C ASP A 464 15.86 24.02 -5.84
N SER A 465 14.57 24.28 -5.94
CA SER A 465 13.86 25.49 -5.51
C SER A 465 12.71 25.10 -4.56
N PRO A 466 12.06 26.05 -3.87
CA PRO A 466 10.97 25.74 -2.95
C PRO A 466 9.89 24.90 -3.58
N VAL A 467 9.39 23.87 -2.85
CA VAL A 467 8.30 22.97 -3.34
C VAL A 467 7.06 23.77 -3.71
N SER A 468 6.82 24.90 -3.05
CA SER A 468 5.72 25.82 -3.34
C SER A 468 5.80 26.49 -4.72
N GLU A 469 6.88 26.31 -5.48
CA GLU A 469 6.94 26.71 -6.89
C GLU A 469 6.23 25.73 -7.80
N PHE A 470 6.06 24.48 -7.38
CA PHE A 470 5.51 23.38 -8.17
C PHE A 470 4.12 22.92 -7.72
N CYS A 471 3.82 23.00 -6.44
CA CYS A 471 2.54 22.62 -5.85
C CYS A 471 2.37 23.16 -4.43
N SER A 472 1.15 23.17 -3.91
CA SER A 472 0.91 23.49 -2.51
C SER A 472 1.35 22.35 -1.60
N VAL A 473 1.67 22.68 -0.35
CA VAL A 473 2.05 21.73 0.70
C VAL A 473 1.06 21.86 1.86
N SER A 474 0.49 20.76 2.32
CA SER A 474 -0.33 20.78 3.52
C SER A 474 0.53 21.07 4.74
N ALA A 475 0.34 22.21 5.38
CA ALA A 475 1.12 22.60 6.57
C ALA A 475 0.88 21.68 7.77
N GLN A 476 -0.28 20.96 7.83
CA GLN A 476 -0.57 19.99 8.89
C GLN A 476 0.23 18.71 8.77
N THR A 477 0.44 18.23 7.54
CA THR A 477 1.02 16.90 7.27
C THR A 477 2.39 16.96 6.60
N GLY A 478 2.83 18.13 6.16
CA GLY A 478 4.02 18.30 5.35
C GLY A 478 3.93 17.64 3.96
N ALA A 479 2.72 17.26 3.54
CA ALA A 479 2.51 16.55 2.29
C ALA A 479 2.25 17.51 1.12
N ALA A 480 3.00 17.37 0.05
CA ALA A 480 2.77 18.02 -1.22
C ALA A 480 1.44 17.55 -1.83
N GLN A 481 0.62 18.46 -2.36
CA GLN A 481 -0.68 18.13 -2.94
C GLN A 481 -0.57 17.63 -4.39
N ILE A 482 0.33 16.68 -4.60
CA ILE A 482 0.50 15.94 -5.85
C ILE A 482 0.76 14.47 -5.56
N ASP A 483 0.39 13.59 -6.50
CA ASP A 483 0.72 12.18 -6.42
C ASP A 483 2.01 11.82 -7.22
N LYS A 484 2.41 10.54 -7.17
CA LYS A 484 3.61 10.04 -7.85
C LYS A 484 3.65 10.40 -9.34
N ILE A 485 2.54 10.21 -10.05
CA ILE A 485 2.47 10.42 -11.51
C ILE A 485 2.65 11.90 -11.86
N ASP A 486 2.05 12.77 -11.06
CA ASP A 486 2.15 14.21 -11.27
C ASP A 486 3.54 14.74 -10.90
N ALA A 487 4.15 14.20 -9.85
CA ALA A 487 5.52 14.53 -9.46
C ALA A 487 6.51 14.16 -10.58
N GLU A 488 6.35 12.99 -11.20
CA GLU A 488 7.16 12.56 -12.35
C GLU A 488 6.98 13.49 -13.57
N LYS A 489 5.75 13.93 -13.86
CA LYS A 489 5.47 14.89 -14.95
C LYS A 489 6.09 16.27 -14.73
N LEU A 490 6.16 16.73 -13.47
CA LEU A 490 6.81 17.97 -13.10
C LEU A 490 8.33 17.82 -12.91
N ASN A 491 8.91 16.66 -13.23
CA ASN A 491 10.32 16.33 -13.05
C ASN A 491 10.84 16.51 -11.61
N LEU A 492 9.99 16.32 -10.61
CA LEU A 492 10.37 16.42 -9.21
C LEU A 492 11.16 15.17 -8.78
N LEU A 493 12.28 15.37 -8.08
CA LEU A 493 13.05 14.26 -7.54
C LEU A 493 12.27 13.60 -6.39
N LYS A 494 11.82 12.36 -6.64
CA LYS A 494 11.18 11.51 -5.65
C LYS A 494 12.18 10.49 -5.10
N ILE A 495 12.24 10.37 -3.79
CA ILE A 495 13.01 9.36 -3.06
C ILE A 495 12.02 8.47 -2.32
N ASP A 496 12.04 7.15 -2.56
CA ASP A 496 11.20 6.19 -1.87
C ASP A 496 11.94 5.60 -0.65
N ALA A 497 11.73 6.22 0.51
CA ALA A 497 12.21 5.73 1.81
C ALA A 497 11.18 4.79 2.44
N LEU A 498 11.30 3.49 2.19
CA LEU A 498 10.33 2.49 2.62
C LEU A 498 10.66 2.00 4.04
N GLY A 499 9.66 1.91 4.91
CA GLY A 499 9.82 1.32 6.25
C GLY A 499 9.65 -0.19 6.20
N LEU A 500 10.65 -0.95 6.64
CA LEU A 500 10.61 -2.40 6.72
C LEU A 500 10.86 -2.88 8.15
N ARG A 501 9.83 -3.45 8.78
CA ARG A 501 9.87 -3.94 10.16
C ARG A 501 10.92 -5.02 10.39
N THR A 502 11.17 -5.85 9.40
CA THR A 502 12.21 -6.88 9.47
C THR A 502 13.59 -6.29 9.78
N LEU A 503 13.89 -5.10 9.25
CA LEU A 503 15.15 -4.42 9.56
C LEU A 503 15.19 -3.94 11.03
N THR A 504 14.06 -3.50 11.58
CA THR A 504 13.93 -3.16 12.99
C THR A 504 14.12 -4.40 13.89
N ILE A 505 13.53 -5.53 13.52
CA ILE A 505 13.71 -6.81 14.22
C ILE A 505 15.17 -7.27 14.19
N LEU A 506 15.80 -7.22 13.00
CA LEU A 506 17.21 -7.58 12.85
C LEU A 506 18.11 -6.66 13.67
N GLN A 507 17.92 -5.35 13.60
CA GLN A 507 18.71 -4.39 14.38
C GLN A 507 18.56 -4.63 15.90
N ASP A 508 17.32 -4.81 16.38
CA ASP A 508 17.04 -5.13 17.77
C ASP A 508 17.73 -6.44 18.22
N THR A 509 17.77 -7.44 17.34
CA THR A 509 18.51 -8.68 17.59
C THR A 509 20.01 -8.41 17.68
N LEU A 510 20.58 -7.67 16.72
CA LEU A 510 22.00 -7.34 16.70
C LEU A 510 22.43 -6.54 17.94
N ASP A 511 21.61 -5.56 18.34
CA ASP A 511 21.87 -4.74 19.53
C ASP A 511 21.92 -5.58 20.82
N GLN A 512 21.07 -6.62 20.92
CA GLN A 512 21.08 -7.54 22.08
C GLN A 512 22.36 -8.39 22.17
N VAL A 513 22.95 -8.75 21.04
CA VAL A 513 24.09 -9.68 20.98
C VAL A 513 25.43 -8.96 20.68
N GLY A 514 25.41 -7.64 20.52
CA GLY A 514 26.60 -6.84 20.23
C GLY A 514 27.16 -7.02 18.81
N TRP A 515 26.33 -7.51 17.88
CA TRP A 515 26.68 -7.59 16.48
C TRP A 515 26.41 -6.27 15.76
N THR A 516 27.15 -6.06 14.69
CA THR A 516 27.01 -4.94 13.77
C THR A 516 26.40 -5.38 12.44
N ARG A 517 25.99 -4.43 11.62
CA ARG A 517 25.62 -4.71 10.22
C ARG A 517 26.74 -5.42 9.45
N GLN A 518 28.01 -5.10 9.74
CA GLN A 518 29.14 -5.71 9.04
C GLN A 518 29.25 -7.20 9.34
N ASP A 519 28.88 -7.64 10.54
CA ASP A 519 28.90 -9.06 10.91
C ASP A 519 27.89 -9.87 10.07
N LEU A 520 26.69 -9.29 9.78
CA LEU A 520 25.74 -9.92 8.84
C LEU A 520 26.28 -9.98 7.40
N LEU A 521 26.91 -8.90 6.93
CA LEU A 521 27.46 -8.84 5.57
C LEU A 521 28.63 -9.80 5.38
N ASN A 522 29.39 -10.09 6.43
CA ASN A 522 30.50 -11.02 6.41
C ASN A 522 30.06 -12.50 6.45
N CYS A 523 28.79 -12.79 6.73
CA CYS A 523 28.29 -14.16 6.69
C CYS A 523 28.31 -14.69 5.25
N PRO A 524 28.96 -15.85 4.99
CA PRO A 524 28.99 -16.43 3.66
C PRO A 524 27.60 -16.87 3.21
N THR A 525 27.26 -16.60 1.95
CA THR A 525 25.94 -16.97 1.37
C THR A 525 25.72 -18.49 1.24
N GLN A 526 26.72 -19.29 1.57
CA GLN A 526 26.68 -20.77 1.64
C GLN A 526 26.57 -21.30 3.08
N ASP A 527 26.21 -20.48 4.06
CA ASP A 527 26.08 -20.89 5.47
C ASP A 527 24.96 -21.93 5.62
N GLU A 528 25.34 -23.18 5.84
CA GLU A 528 24.40 -24.30 6.01
C GLU A 528 23.50 -24.14 7.22
N SER A 529 23.94 -23.43 8.27
CA SER A 529 23.15 -23.20 9.46
C SER A 529 21.90 -22.36 9.17
N ALA A 530 22.01 -21.40 8.23
CA ALA A 530 20.89 -20.60 7.76
C ALA A 530 19.88 -21.45 6.97
N PHE A 531 20.36 -22.29 6.04
CA PHE A 531 19.46 -23.15 5.25
C PHE A 531 18.78 -24.22 6.10
N ARG A 532 19.43 -24.69 7.19
CA ARG A 532 18.84 -25.63 8.12
C ARG A 532 17.57 -25.07 8.78
N ILE A 533 17.52 -23.76 9.06
CA ILE A 533 16.31 -23.10 9.60
C ILE A 533 15.11 -23.35 8.68
N LEU A 534 15.28 -23.20 7.36
CA LEU A 534 14.22 -23.44 6.38
C LEU A 534 13.89 -24.92 6.18
N ASN A 535 14.93 -25.77 6.18
CA ASN A 535 14.79 -27.23 6.02
C ASN A 535 14.14 -27.90 7.24
N ASP A 536 14.33 -27.35 8.44
CA ASP A 536 13.67 -27.77 9.68
C ASP A 536 12.28 -27.11 9.86
N TRP A 537 11.81 -26.35 8.86
CA TRP A 537 10.52 -25.64 8.82
C TRP A 537 10.34 -24.61 9.94
N LYS A 538 11.42 -24.01 10.41
CA LYS A 538 11.43 -22.97 11.46
C LYS A 538 11.19 -21.58 10.87
N PHE A 539 9.99 -21.35 10.32
CA PHE A 539 9.69 -20.15 9.55
C PHE A 539 9.33 -18.92 10.38
N ALA A 540 9.04 -19.06 11.68
CA ALA A 540 8.60 -17.97 12.53
C ALA A 540 9.56 -16.78 12.50
N GLY A 541 9.07 -15.58 12.15
CA GLY A 541 9.84 -14.34 12.06
C GLY A 541 10.77 -14.24 10.85
N VAL A 542 10.91 -15.29 10.02
CA VAL A 542 11.74 -15.25 8.82
C VAL A 542 11.03 -14.45 7.72
N PHE A 543 11.68 -13.39 7.25
CA PHE A 543 11.13 -12.50 6.24
C PHE A 543 10.54 -13.23 5.03
N GLN A 544 9.32 -12.88 4.64
CA GLN A 544 8.48 -13.49 3.60
C GLN A 544 8.04 -14.95 3.88
N PHE A 545 8.77 -15.74 4.65
CA PHE A 545 8.42 -17.15 4.93
C PHE A 545 7.32 -17.34 5.96
N GLU A 546 6.74 -16.26 6.49
CA GLU A 546 5.50 -16.34 7.29
C GLU A 546 4.27 -16.71 6.43
N GLY A 547 4.34 -16.51 5.11
CA GLY A 547 3.26 -16.81 4.16
C GLY A 547 3.18 -18.29 3.77
N GLN A 548 1.98 -18.88 3.79
CA GLN A 548 1.75 -20.29 3.46
C GLN A 548 2.27 -20.70 2.08
N ALA A 549 2.21 -19.79 1.08
CA ALA A 549 2.68 -20.08 -0.27
C ALA A 549 4.19 -20.39 -0.30
N LEU A 550 5.01 -19.54 0.36
CA LEU A 550 6.46 -19.78 0.43
C LEU A 550 6.78 -21.01 1.27
N GLN A 551 6.10 -21.21 2.40
CA GLN A 551 6.26 -22.39 3.23
C GLN A 551 5.95 -23.67 2.45
N SER A 552 4.87 -23.70 1.67
CA SER A 552 4.48 -24.84 0.84
C SER A 552 5.55 -25.23 -0.16
N VAL A 553 6.17 -24.24 -0.83
CA VAL A 553 7.27 -24.50 -1.77
C VAL A 553 8.53 -24.93 -1.03
N ALA A 554 8.91 -24.22 0.03
CA ALA A 554 10.12 -24.52 0.81
C ALA A 554 10.11 -25.92 1.44
N ARG A 555 8.94 -26.42 1.85
CA ARG A 555 8.81 -27.79 2.38
C ARG A 555 9.03 -28.88 1.35
N GLN A 556 8.87 -28.59 0.06
CA GLN A 556 9.04 -29.55 -1.03
C GLN A 556 10.45 -29.53 -1.62
N ILE A 557 11.23 -28.48 -1.31
CA ILE A 557 12.60 -28.30 -1.82
C ILE A 557 13.55 -28.33 -0.61
N LYS A 558 14.58 -29.14 -0.66
CA LYS A 558 15.69 -29.01 0.29
C LYS A 558 16.55 -27.82 -0.15
N VAL A 559 16.45 -26.71 0.59
CA VAL A 559 17.25 -25.50 0.33
C VAL A 559 18.71 -25.80 0.59
N SER A 560 19.54 -25.65 -0.40
CA SER A 560 20.98 -25.97 -0.34
C SER A 560 21.89 -24.80 -0.69
N ASP A 561 21.35 -23.79 -1.35
CA ASP A 561 22.10 -22.61 -1.75
C ASP A 561 21.23 -21.34 -1.78
N PHE A 562 21.88 -20.20 -2.02
CA PHE A 562 21.23 -18.89 -2.05
C PHE A 562 20.29 -18.72 -3.26
N GLU A 563 20.57 -19.39 -4.39
CA GLU A 563 19.72 -19.33 -5.58
C GLU A 563 18.36 -20.02 -5.33
N ASP A 564 18.32 -21.09 -4.51
CA ASP A 564 17.06 -21.70 -4.08
C ASP A 564 16.14 -20.70 -3.37
N LEU A 565 16.70 -19.82 -2.48
CA LEU A 565 15.93 -18.76 -1.83
C LEU A 565 15.32 -17.79 -2.84
N SER A 566 16.14 -17.37 -3.82
CA SER A 566 15.70 -16.44 -4.87
C SER A 566 14.63 -17.05 -5.76
N ALA A 567 14.74 -18.33 -6.09
CA ALA A 567 13.76 -19.07 -6.86
C ALA A 567 12.45 -19.25 -6.09
N ILE A 568 12.48 -19.67 -4.81
CA ILE A 568 11.30 -19.85 -3.96
C ILE A 568 10.52 -18.53 -3.84
N THR A 569 11.22 -17.42 -3.56
CA THR A 569 10.61 -16.10 -3.46
C THR A 569 9.90 -15.67 -4.76
N SER A 570 10.43 -16.08 -5.90
CA SER A 570 9.89 -15.75 -7.22
C SER A 570 8.73 -16.65 -7.65
N LEU A 571 8.75 -17.92 -7.26
CA LEU A 571 7.80 -18.96 -7.66
C LEU A 571 6.56 -19.07 -6.76
N ALA A 572 6.68 -18.69 -5.48
CA ALA A 572 5.58 -18.80 -4.52
C ALA A 572 4.56 -17.64 -4.69
N ARG A 573 4.03 -17.49 -5.88
CA ARG A 573 3.08 -16.44 -6.28
C ARG A 573 1.91 -17.03 -7.07
N PRO A 574 0.72 -16.40 -7.06
CA PRO A 574 -0.46 -16.95 -7.74
C PRO A 574 -0.21 -17.33 -9.21
N GLY A 575 0.47 -16.48 -9.98
CA GLY A 575 0.75 -16.74 -11.39
C GLY A 575 1.54 -18.03 -11.63
N PRO A 576 2.78 -18.17 -11.16
CA PRO A 576 3.59 -19.39 -11.30
C PRO A 576 2.96 -20.62 -10.67
N LEU A 577 2.25 -20.48 -9.54
CA LEU A 577 1.52 -21.57 -8.89
C LEU A 577 0.38 -22.11 -9.78
N MET A 578 -0.41 -21.22 -10.38
CA MET A 578 -1.57 -21.60 -11.21
C MET A 578 -1.15 -22.11 -12.60
N SER A 579 -0.05 -21.59 -13.17
CA SER A 579 0.46 -22.01 -14.50
C SER A 579 1.20 -23.35 -14.47
N GLY A 580 1.44 -23.93 -13.29
CA GLY A 580 2.18 -25.18 -13.12
C GLY A 580 3.71 -25.03 -13.12
N GLY A 581 4.24 -23.82 -13.37
CA GLY A 581 5.69 -23.56 -13.42
C GLY A 581 6.39 -23.87 -12.10
N THR A 582 5.75 -23.57 -10.96
CA THR A 582 6.27 -23.92 -9.63
C THR A 582 6.39 -25.43 -9.43
N SER A 583 5.38 -26.19 -9.83
CA SER A 583 5.39 -27.66 -9.73
C SER A 583 6.48 -28.27 -10.60
N GLN A 584 6.67 -27.76 -11.81
CA GLN A 584 7.71 -28.21 -12.72
C GLN A 584 9.13 -27.89 -12.16
N TYR A 585 9.31 -26.70 -11.61
CA TYR A 585 10.58 -26.35 -10.95
C TYR A 585 10.90 -27.31 -9.80
N ILE A 586 9.92 -27.60 -8.92
CA ILE A 586 10.11 -28.53 -7.81
C ILE A 586 10.52 -29.92 -8.32
N LYS A 587 9.82 -30.46 -9.31
CA LYS A 587 10.12 -31.79 -9.89
C LYS A 587 11.54 -31.86 -10.45
N ARG A 588 11.94 -30.85 -11.23
CA ARG A 588 13.30 -30.81 -11.83
C ARG A 588 14.38 -30.59 -10.78
N ARG A 589 14.14 -29.67 -9.82
CA ARG A 589 15.08 -29.40 -8.71
C ARG A 589 15.27 -30.62 -7.80
N THR A 590 14.24 -31.46 -7.64
CA THR A 590 14.29 -32.68 -6.81
C THR A 590 14.67 -33.92 -7.59
N GLY A 591 14.97 -33.81 -8.89
CA GLY A 591 15.36 -34.94 -9.74
C GLY A 591 14.22 -35.87 -10.17
N GLN A 592 12.94 -35.44 -9.97
CA GLN A 592 11.77 -36.21 -10.39
C GLN A 592 11.45 -36.03 -11.89
N GLU A 593 12.01 -34.99 -12.52
CA GLU A 593 11.86 -34.70 -13.95
C GLU A 593 13.22 -34.28 -14.50
N GLU A 594 13.65 -34.85 -15.60
CA GLU A 594 14.87 -34.44 -16.29
C GLU A 594 14.68 -33.14 -17.08
N VAL A 595 15.72 -32.33 -17.15
CA VAL A 595 15.73 -31.10 -17.95
C VAL A 595 16.11 -31.46 -19.38
N ALA A 596 15.13 -31.52 -20.28
CA ALA A 596 15.38 -31.73 -21.70
C ALA A 596 16.09 -30.50 -22.31
N PRO A 597 17.15 -30.70 -23.12
CA PRO A 597 17.83 -29.60 -23.81
C PRO A 597 16.93 -28.99 -24.88
N VAL A 598 16.84 -27.65 -24.89
CA VAL A 598 16.02 -26.88 -25.83
C VAL A 598 16.91 -26.22 -26.87
N HIS A 599 17.91 -25.42 -26.45
CA HIS A 599 18.83 -24.69 -27.30
C HIS A 599 20.05 -24.27 -26.46
N PRO A 600 21.30 -24.33 -26.97
CA PRO A 600 22.50 -24.08 -26.17
C PRO A 600 22.48 -22.75 -25.39
N VAL A 601 22.02 -21.66 -26.00
CA VAL A 601 21.89 -20.35 -25.37
C VAL A 601 20.75 -20.34 -24.33
N PHE A 602 19.60 -20.91 -24.68
CA PHE A 602 18.47 -21.02 -23.75
C PHE A 602 18.82 -21.85 -22.52
N ASP A 603 19.46 -23.00 -22.73
CA ASP A 603 19.86 -23.92 -21.67
C ASP A 603 20.89 -23.27 -20.72
N ARG A 604 21.85 -22.51 -21.29
CA ARG A 604 22.80 -21.71 -20.50
C ARG A 604 22.09 -20.65 -19.63
N ILE A 605 21.18 -19.87 -20.21
CA ILE A 605 20.45 -18.80 -19.52
C ILE A 605 19.54 -19.36 -18.40
N THR A 606 18.91 -20.51 -18.66
CA THR A 606 17.95 -21.12 -17.72
C THR A 606 18.57 -22.20 -16.83
N LYS A 607 19.89 -22.40 -16.88
CA LYS A 607 20.60 -23.43 -16.09
C LYS A 607 20.32 -23.31 -14.60
N VAL A 608 20.39 -22.08 -14.04
CA VAL A 608 20.16 -21.80 -12.61
C VAL A 608 18.70 -22.01 -12.18
N THR A 609 17.79 -22.13 -13.13
CA THR A 609 16.35 -22.33 -12.91
C THR A 609 15.82 -23.63 -13.50
N PHE A 610 16.71 -24.61 -13.75
CA PHE A 610 16.38 -25.95 -14.24
C PHE A 610 15.56 -25.95 -15.55
N GLY A 611 15.95 -25.09 -16.51
CA GLY A 611 15.30 -25.00 -17.81
C GLY A 611 13.94 -24.28 -17.80
N ILE A 612 13.63 -23.52 -16.73
CA ILE A 612 12.38 -22.77 -16.58
C ILE A 612 12.67 -21.28 -16.60
N VAL A 613 11.90 -20.52 -17.35
CA VAL A 613 11.99 -19.06 -17.37
C VAL A 613 11.25 -18.50 -16.15
N ILE A 614 11.96 -18.06 -15.12
CA ILE A 614 11.42 -17.49 -13.88
C ILE A 614 11.60 -15.97 -13.84
N TYR A 615 12.70 -15.47 -14.44
CA TYR A 615 13.10 -14.07 -14.32
C TYR A 615 12.89 -13.28 -15.60
N GLN A 616 12.54 -11.99 -15.46
CA GLN A 616 12.43 -11.06 -16.58
C GLN A 616 13.75 -10.92 -17.32
N GLU A 617 14.85 -10.93 -16.59
CA GLU A 617 16.21 -10.87 -17.11
C GLU A 617 16.50 -12.04 -18.05
N GLN A 618 16.05 -13.26 -17.74
CA GLN A 618 16.18 -14.42 -18.64
C GLN A 618 15.41 -14.19 -19.95
N VAL A 619 14.19 -13.63 -19.89
CA VAL A 619 13.45 -13.26 -21.10
C VAL A 619 14.21 -12.22 -21.92
N MET A 620 14.78 -11.20 -21.28
CA MET A 620 15.52 -10.16 -21.96
C MET A 620 16.78 -10.73 -22.66
N GLU A 621 17.52 -11.61 -21.98
CA GLU A 621 18.71 -12.28 -22.56
C GLU A 621 18.34 -13.20 -23.73
N ILE A 622 17.30 -14.04 -23.58
CA ILE A 622 16.80 -14.92 -24.65
C ILE A 622 16.41 -14.08 -25.88
N CYS A 623 15.67 -13.01 -25.68
CA CYS A 623 15.26 -12.12 -26.76
C CYS A 623 16.45 -11.42 -27.41
N ARG A 624 17.47 -11.05 -26.65
CA ARG A 624 18.68 -10.39 -27.14
C ARG A 624 19.58 -11.34 -27.89
N GLU A 625 19.93 -12.50 -27.29
CA GLU A 625 20.95 -13.39 -27.82
C GLU A 625 20.43 -14.34 -28.91
N ILE A 626 19.19 -14.83 -28.77
CA ILE A 626 18.59 -15.73 -29.78
C ILE A 626 17.81 -14.90 -30.82
N GLY A 627 16.91 -14.02 -30.36
CA GLY A 627 16.02 -13.25 -31.22
C GLY A 627 16.63 -12.01 -31.83
N GLN A 628 17.85 -11.62 -31.42
CA GLN A 628 18.56 -10.40 -31.86
C GLN A 628 17.72 -9.12 -31.78
N LEU A 629 16.75 -9.08 -30.86
CA LEU A 629 15.91 -7.89 -30.64
C LEU A 629 16.76 -6.72 -30.11
N THR A 630 16.36 -5.51 -30.49
CA THR A 630 16.94 -4.28 -29.95
C THR A 630 16.54 -4.06 -28.50
N TRP A 631 17.33 -3.30 -27.75
CA TRP A 631 16.97 -2.94 -26.36
C TRP A 631 15.62 -2.21 -26.27
N THR A 632 15.26 -1.41 -27.27
CA THR A 632 13.98 -0.75 -27.36
C THR A 632 12.83 -1.74 -27.43
N GLU A 633 12.91 -2.75 -28.30
CA GLU A 633 11.90 -3.81 -28.42
C GLU A 633 11.82 -4.65 -27.15
N ILE A 634 12.98 -5.03 -26.57
CA ILE A 634 13.06 -5.81 -25.33
C ILE A 634 12.39 -5.07 -24.18
N ASN A 635 12.61 -3.75 -24.04
CA ASN A 635 11.99 -2.94 -23.01
C ASN A 635 10.49 -2.77 -23.24
N GLN A 636 10.03 -2.65 -24.49
CA GLN A 636 8.60 -2.64 -24.81
C GLN A 636 7.96 -4.00 -24.48
N LEU A 637 8.57 -5.11 -24.81
CA LEU A 637 8.14 -6.47 -24.46
C LEU A 637 8.03 -6.63 -22.94
N ARG A 638 9.06 -6.23 -22.19
CA ARG A 638 9.08 -6.28 -20.72
C ARG A 638 7.93 -5.49 -20.10
N ARG A 639 7.59 -4.31 -20.64
CA ARG A 639 6.44 -3.51 -20.19
C ARG A 639 5.12 -4.20 -20.52
N ALA A 640 5.02 -4.83 -21.68
CA ALA A 640 3.84 -5.60 -22.06
C ALA A 640 3.62 -6.78 -21.11
N MET A 641 4.68 -7.47 -20.69
CA MET A 641 4.65 -8.54 -19.69
C MET A 641 4.11 -8.03 -18.34
N GLY A 642 4.64 -6.92 -17.83
CA GLY A 642 4.25 -6.37 -16.54
C GLY A 642 2.83 -5.82 -16.46
N LYS A 643 2.22 -5.47 -17.60
CA LYS A 643 0.88 -4.88 -17.68
C LYS A 643 -0.21 -5.83 -18.13
N SER A 644 0.10 -7.12 -18.37
CA SER A 644 -0.86 -8.11 -18.91
C SER A 644 -1.62 -7.61 -20.16
N LEU A 645 -0.90 -6.94 -21.06
CA LEU A 645 -1.47 -6.25 -22.23
C LEU A 645 -1.97 -7.18 -23.35
N GLY A 646 -2.37 -8.42 -23.04
CA GLY A 646 -3.03 -9.33 -23.96
C GLY A 646 -2.13 -10.00 -25.01
N GLN A 647 -2.61 -11.13 -25.54
CA GLN A 647 -1.93 -11.99 -26.51
C GLN A 647 -1.46 -11.25 -27.76
N GLN A 648 -2.29 -10.35 -28.30
CA GLN A 648 -2.03 -9.68 -29.57
C GLN A 648 -0.77 -8.80 -29.58
N LYS A 649 -0.43 -8.13 -28.45
CA LYS A 649 0.82 -7.35 -28.37
C LYS A 649 2.06 -8.24 -28.25
N PHE A 650 1.91 -9.42 -27.64
CA PHE A 650 2.97 -10.41 -27.58
C PHE A 650 3.29 -11.02 -28.96
N ASP A 651 2.26 -11.24 -29.75
CA ASP A 651 2.42 -11.83 -31.09
C ASP A 651 3.19 -10.92 -32.07
N GLN A 652 3.11 -9.60 -31.91
CA GLN A 652 3.94 -8.67 -32.69
C GLN A 652 5.45 -8.87 -32.46
N PHE A 653 5.86 -9.12 -31.21
CA PHE A 653 7.28 -9.35 -30.90
C PHE A 653 7.77 -10.72 -31.38
N PHE A 654 6.87 -11.71 -31.49
CA PHE A 654 7.21 -13.04 -31.99
C PHE A 654 7.78 -13.01 -33.41
N GLU A 655 7.17 -12.28 -34.32
CA GLU A 655 7.64 -12.18 -35.72
C GLU A 655 9.05 -11.58 -35.79
N ASN A 656 9.34 -10.56 -34.99
CA ASN A 656 10.69 -9.97 -34.94
C ASN A 656 11.69 -10.93 -34.30
N PHE A 657 11.30 -11.62 -33.20
CA PHE A 657 12.12 -12.66 -32.56
C PHE A 657 12.46 -13.78 -33.53
N LYS A 658 11.48 -14.30 -34.28
CA LYS A 658 11.63 -15.37 -35.26
C LYS A 658 12.62 -14.97 -36.36
N LYS A 659 12.45 -13.78 -36.95
CA LYS A 659 13.36 -13.25 -38.00
C LYS A 659 14.81 -13.10 -37.48
N GLY A 660 14.97 -12.65 -36.25
CA GLY A 660 16.27 -12.52 -35.63
C GLY A 660 16.91 -13.88 -35.30
N ALA A 661 16.13 -14.83 -34.82
CA ALA A 661 16.55 -16.20 -34.52
C ALA A 661 16.98 -16.96 -35.78
N GLU A 662 16.28 -16.82 -36.91
CA GLU A 662 16.66 -17.39 -38.21
C GLU A 662 18.00 -16.84 -38.70
N LYS A 663 18.20 -15.50 -38.59
CA LYS A 663 19.48 -14.86 -38.93
C LYS A 663 20.63 -15.39 -38.09
N ASN A 664 20.34 -15.78 -36.87
CA ASN A 664 21.28 -16.35 -35.89
C ASN A 664 21.45 -17.87 -36.03
N GLY A 665 20.90 -18.47 -37.10
CA GLY A 665 21.02 -19.90 -37.40
C GLY A 665 20.11 -20.82 -36.60
N THR A 666 19.09 -20.28 -35.91
CA THR A 666 18.10 -21.07 -35.16
C THR A 666 16.95 -21.43 -36.08
N LEU A 667 16.62 -22.72 -36.21
CA LEU A 667 15.50 -23.17 -37.05
C LEU A 667 14.16 -22.61 -36.55
N GLU A 668 13.23 -22.29 -37.45
CA GLU A 668 11.92 -21.71 -37.16
C GLU A 668 11.15 -22.52 -36.12
N LYS A 669 11.13 -23.85 -36.24
CA LYS A 669 10.49 -24.75 -35.29
C LYS A 669 11.05 -24.58 -33.88
N LYS A 670 12.38 -24.40 -33.77
CA LYS A 670 13.08 -24.23 -32.49
C LYS A 670 12.85 -22.83 -31.91
N ALA A 671 12.84 -21.80 -32.76
CA ALA A 671 12.50 -20.44 -32.37
C ALA A 671 11.06 -20.37 -31.81
N THR A 672 10.13 -21.06 -32.44
CA THR A 672 8.73 -21.19 -31.96
C THR A 672 8.64 -21.90 -30.61
N GLU A 673 9.37 -22.99 -30.40
CA GLU A 673 9.43 -23.71 -29.12
C GLU A 673 9.98 -22.82 -28.01
N ILE A 674 11.09 -22.11 -28.27
CA ILE A 674 11.68 -21.16 -27.29
C ILE A 674 10.68 -20.06 -26.94
N TRP A 675 10.00 -19.49 -27.95
CA TRP A 675 9.01 -18.44 -27.71
C TRP A 675 7.83 -18.93 -26.88
N GLN A 676 7.40 -20.18 -27.04
CA GLN A 676 6.36 -20.78 -26.21
C GLN A 676 6.78 -20.84 -24.74
N HIS A 677 8.05 -21.17 -24.44
CA HIS A 677 8.58 -21.09 -23.06
C HIS A 677 8.58 -19.66 -22.52
N VAL A 678 9.01 -18.69 -23.34
CA VAL A 678 8.99 -17.27 -22.98
C VAL A 678 7.57 -16.79 -22.75
N HIS A 679 6.62 -17.17 -23.59
CA HIS A 679 5.22 -16.78 -23.48
C HIS A 679 4.53 -17.39 -22.25
N ALA A 680 4.72 -18.69 -22.01
CA ALA A 680 4.05 -19.40 -20.91
C ALA A 680 4.39 -18.81 -19.53
N MET A 681 5.62 -18.35 -19.32
CA MET A 681 6.10 -17.80 -18.06
C MET A 681 6.33 -16.29 -18.09
N GLY A 682 6.42 -15.69 -19.30
CA GLY A 682 6.77 -14.29 -19.47
C GLY A 682 5.79 -13.33 -18.76
N ALA A 683 4.49 -13.61 -18.77
CA ALA A 683 3.48 -12.81 -18.08
C ALA A 683 3.67 -12.79 -16.54
N TYR A 684 4.37 -13.77 -15.98
CA TYR A 684 4.58 -13.95 -14.54
C TYR A 684 6.04 -13.81 -14.11
N ALA A 685 6.96 -13.61 -15.07
CA ALA A 685 8.40 -13.50 -14.83
C ALA A 685 8.72 -12.39 -13.83
N PHE A 686 9.61 -12.69 -12.89
CA PHE A 686 9.93 -11.81 -11.77
C PHE A 686 11.24 -11.05 -11.98
N ASN A 687 11.42 -9.91 -11.34
CA ASN A 687 12.68 -9.18 -11.33
C ASN A 687 13.72 -9.93 -10.48
N ARG A 688 14.77 -10.44 -11.11
CA ARG A 688 15.84 -11.21 -10.43
C ARG A 688 16.59 -10.35 -9.42
N SER A 689 16.92 -9.10 -9.78
CA SER A 689 17.60 -8.17 -8.86
C SER A 689 16.83 -7.97 -7.57
N HIS A 690 15.49 -7.84 -7.65
CA HIS A 690 14.63 -7.75 -6.48
C HIS A 690 14.59 -9.06 -5.69
N ALA A 691 14.49 -10.22 -6.38
CA ALA A 691 14.48 -11.53 -5.73
C ALA A 691 15.76 -11.76 -4.92
N VAL A 692 16.91 -11.49 -5.51
CA VAL A 692 18.22 -11.63 -4.85
C VAL A 692 18.33 -10.72 -3.64
N SER A 693 17.96 -9.43 -3.77
CA SER A 693 18.00 -8.46 -2.67
C SER A 693 17.14 -8.90 -1.48
N TYR A 694 15.94 -9.37 -1.75
CA TYR A 694 15.01 -9.83 -0.72
C TYR A 694 15.40 -11.17 -0.11
N SER A 695 16.07 -12.02 -0.88
CA SER A 695 16.66 -13.26 -0.37
C SER A 695 17.78 -12.99 0.65
N PHE A 696 18.54 -11.89 0.51
CA PHE A 696 19.48 -11.47 1.55
C PHE A 696 18.79 -11.16 2.87
N LEU A 697 17.63 -10.50 2.86
CA LEU A 697 16.87 -10.23 4.09
C LEU A 697 16.39 -11.54 4.75
N SER A 698 15.83 -12.47 3.96
CA SER A 698 15.44 -13.79 4.46
C SER A 698 16.64 -14.56 5.00
N PHE A 699 17.77 -14.52 4.30
CA PHE A 699 19.03 -15.14 4.72
C PHE A 699 19.55 -14.54 6.02
N TRP A 700 19.54 -13.21 6.18
CA TRP A 700 19.94 -12.55 7.43
C TRP A 700 19.04 -12.94 8.61
N CYS A 701 17.72 -13.08 8.36
CA CYS A 701 16.81 -13.62 9.39
C CYS A 701 17.18 -15.06 9.77
N CYS A 702 17.52 -15.91 8.79
CA CYS A 702 17.97 -17.28 9.06
C CYS A 702 19.28 -17.33 9.82
N ILE A 703 20.26 -16.48 9.49
CA ILE A 703 21.52 -16.35 10.25
C ILE A 703 21.26 -15.91 11.68
N ALA A 704 20.49 -14.81 11.87
CA ALA A 704 20.15 -14.31 13.20
C ALA A 704 19.44 -15.38 14.03
N LYS A 705 18.46 -16.05 13.44
CA LYS A 705 17.68 -17.12 14.10
C LYS A 705 18.51 -18.36 14.40
N SER A 706 19.45 -18.76 13.53
CA SER A 706 20.29 -19.94 13.75
C SER A 706 21.31 -19.72 14.86
N ARG A 707 21.83 -18.50 15.00
CA ARG A 707 22.87 -18.17 15.97
C ARG A 707 22.31 -17.64 17.28
N PHE A 708 21.20 -16.89 17.23
CA PHE A 708 20.58 -16.18 18.35
C PHE A 708 19.06 -16.40 18.39
N PRO A 709 18.60 -17.67 18.54
CA PRO A 709 17.19 -18.01 18.38
C PRO A 709 16.28 -17.29 19.39
N LEU A 710 16.73 -17.12 20.63
CA LEU A 710 15.95 -16.47 21.70
C LEU A 710 15.87 -14.96 21.49
N GLU A 711 16.99 -14.31 21.19
CA GLU A 711 17.06 -12.86 20.96
C GLU A 711 16.28 -12.46 19.72
N PHE A 712 16.37 -13.25 18.65
CA PHE A 712 15.58 -13.06 17.45
C PHE A 712 14.08 -13.22 17.68
N ALA A 713 13.68 -14.22 18.46
CA ALA A 713 12.29 -14.43 18.85
C ALA A 713 11.79 -13.28 19.75
N ALA A 714 12.58 -12.84 20.73
CA ALA A 714 12.24 -11.71 21.60
C ALA A 714 12.06 -10.42 20.79
N ALA A 715 13.00 -10.11 19.86
CA ALA A 715 12.90 -8.97 18.96
C ALA A 715 11.63 -9.07 18.08
N SER A 716 11.36 -10.24 17.51
CA SER A 716 10.19 -10.45 16.67
C SER A 716 8.87 -10.23 17.43
N LEU A 717 8.79 -10.68 18.69
CA LEU A 717 7.64 -10.49 19.57
C LEU A 717 7.45 -9.04 20.01
N ARG A 718 8.55 -8.29 20.27
CA ARG A 718 8.50 -6.85 20.60
C ARG A 718 7.90 -6.02 19.48
N HIS A 719 8.22 -6.38 18.24
CA HIS A 719 7.82 -5.64 17.03
C HIS A 719 6.62 -6.27 16.31
N ALA A 720 5.88 -7.18 16.98
CA ALA A 720 4.61 -7.70 16.44
C ALA A 720 3.61 -6.56 16.25
N LYS A 721 2.90 -6.57 15.11
CA LYS A 721 1.97 -5.49 14.73
C LYS A 721 0.81 -5.33 15.71
N ASP A 722 0.30 -6.46 16.19
CA ASP A 722 -0.83 -6.54 17.09
C ASP A 722 -0.73 -7.81 17.96
N GLU A 723 -1.62 -7.91 18.95
CA GLU A 723 -1.69 -9.07 19.85
C GLU A 723 -1.89 -10.39 19.10
N GLY A 724 -2.71 -10.40 18.05
CA GLY A 724 -2.97 -11.59 17.25
C GLY A 724 -1.72 -12.11 16.53
N GLN A 725 -0.92 -11.19 15.93
CA GLN A 725 0.36 -11.59 15.34
C GLN A 725 1.34 -12.09 16.42
N GLY A 726 1.40 -11.41 17.57
CA GLY A 726 2.25 -11.83 18.69
C GLY A 726 1.91 -13.23 19.19
N LYS A 727 0.63 -13.56 19.33
CA LYS A 727 0.17 -14.90 19.69
C LYS A 727 0.54 -15.95 18.65
N ARG A 728 0.33 -15.68 17.35
CA ARG A 728 0.71 -16.61 16.28
C ARG A 728 2.22 -16.88 16.29
N LEU A 729 3.01 -15.80 16.37
CA LEU A 729 4.46 -15.89 16.37
C LEU A 729 4.97 -16.69 17.60
N LEU A 730 4.45 -16.40 18.79
CA LEU A 730 4.83 -17.09 20.01
C LEU A 730 4.57 -18.61 19.91
N ARG A 731 3.42 -19.01 19.36
CA ARG A 731 3.10 -20.42 19.14
C ARG A 731 4.08 -21.09 18.18
N GLU A 732 4.43 -20.41 17.10
CA GLU A 732 5.39 -20.98 16.15
C GLU A 732 6.77 -21.16 16.79
N VAL A 733 7.27 -20.18 17.55
CA VAL A 733 8.58 -20.31 18.22
C VAL A 733 8.56 -21.36 19.34
N VAL A 734 7.44 -21.57 20.01
CA VAL A 734 7.26 -22.67 20.99
C VAL A 734 7.27 -24.03 20.27
N LYS A 735 6.60 -24.17 19.13
CA LYS A 735 6.67 -25.37 18.29
C LYS A 735 8.10 -25.65 17.79
N GLU A 736 8.90 -24.61 17.60
CA GLU A 736 10.32 -24.71 17.26
C GLU A 736 11.22 -25.12 18.44
N GLY A 737 10.66 -25.22 19.64
CA GLY A 737 11.33 -25.73 20.86
C GLY A 737 11.83 -24.63 21.81
N LEU A 738 11.43 -23.35 21.62
CA LEU A 738 11.80 -22.30 22.57
C LEU A 738 10.84 -22.26 23.75
N GLU A 739 11.41 -22.16 24.95
CA GLU A 739 10.65 -22.00 26.18
C GLU A 739 10.35 -20.54 26.49
N PHE A 740 9.19 -20.30 27.11
CA PHE A 740 8.79 -18.96 27.52
C PHE A 740 8.06 -18.93 28.86
N ILE A 741 8.08 -17.76 29.48
CA ILE A 741 7.27 -17.40 30.65
C ILE A 741 6.47 -16.15 30.25
N PRO A 742 5.12 -16.16 30.30
CA PRO A 742 4.31 -15.05 29.83
C PRO A 742 4.52 -13.75 30.62
N PHE A 743 4.91 -13.88 31.88
CA PHE A 743 5.23 -12.81 32.81
C PHE A 743 5.93 -13.38 34.06
N ASP A 744 6.93 -12.65 34.52
CA ASP A 744 7.62 -12.88 35.80
C ASP A 744 7.67 -11.54 36.56
N ARG A 745 7.25 -11.58 37.85
CA ARG A 745 7.15 -10.37 38.67
C ARG A 745 8.48 -9.64 38.86
N ASP A 746 9.56 -10.39 38.94
CA ASP A 746 10.89 -9.83 39.25
C ASP A 746 11.77 -9.70 37.99
N LYS A 747 11.59 -10.57 36.98
CA LYS A 747 12.43 -10.65 35.81
C LYS A 747 11.89 -9.89 34.59
N SER A 748 10.55 -9.70 34.50
CA SER A 748 9.96 -9.00 33.33
C SER A 748 10.47 -7.56 33.23
N ASP A 749 10.96 -7.20 32.06
CA ASP A 749 11.30 -5.85 31.63
C ASP A 749 10.08 -5.14 31.02
N VAL A 750 10.26 -3.97 30.40
CA VAL A 750 9.18 -3.26 29.68
C VAL A 750 8.55 -4.18 28.65
N ASN A 751 9.35 -4.81 27.81
CA ASN A 751 8.94 -5.70 26.71
C ASN A 751 9.56 -7.10 26.86
N TRP A 752 9.36 -7.96 25.87
CA TRP A 752 9.96 -9.28 25.84
C TRP A 752 11.48 -9.24 25.99
N THR A 753 12.05 -10.12 26.84
CA THR A 753 13.49 -10.24 27.07
C THR A 753 13.90 -11.71 27.07
N VAL A 754 15.22 -11.93 27.06
CA VAL A 754 15.81 -13.26 27.23
C VAL A 754 16.52 -13.32 28.58
N GLN A 755 16.14 -14.28 29.44
CA GLN A 755 16.83 -14.54 30.69
C GLN A 755 16.79 -16.06 30.99
N ASP A 756 17.86 -16.56 31.54
CA ASP A 756 18.00 -18.00 31.95
C ASP A 756 17.67 -18.97 30.81
N GLY A 757 17.99 -18.64 29.57
CA GLY A 757 17.71 -19.46 28.39
C GLY A 757 16.23 -19.52 27.98
N LYS A 758 15.39 -18.59 28.45
CA LYS A 758 13.96 -18.52 28.16
C LYS A 758 13.54 -17.12 27.70
N LEU A 759 12.44 -17.06 26.94
CA LEU A 759 11.74 -15.84 26.65
C LEU A 759 10.91 -15.40 27.85
N ILE A 760 11.08 -14.18 28.31
CA ILE A 760 10.30 -13.57 29.40
C ILE A 760 9.42 -12.47 28.83
N GLY A 761 8.10 -12.62 28.98
CA GLY A 761 7.12 -11.63 28.54
C GLY A 761 7.24 -10.32 29.29
N GLY A 762 7.03 -9.21 28.62
CA GLY A 762 7.19 -7.88 29.17
C GLY A 762 6.02 -7.40 30.04
N LEU A 763 6.30 -6.42 30.89
CA LEU A 763 5.30 -5.75 31.74
C LEU A 763 4.17 -5.12 30.90
N THR A 764 4.46 -4.63 29.70
CA THR A 764 3.46 -4.07 28.76
C THR A 764 2.47 -5.10 28.23
N GLY A 765 2.78 -6.41 28.34
CA GLY A 765 1.85 -7.48 28.04
C GLY A 765 0.71 -7.59 29.08
N ILE A 766 0.87 -7.03 30.27
CA ILE A 766 -0.17 -7.07 31.32
C ILE A 766 -1.25 -6.04 31.02
N LYS A 767 -2.50 -6.46 30.93
CA LYS A 767 -3.63 -5.57 30.71
C LYS A 767 -3.69 -4.45 31.76
N GLY A 768 -3.56 -3.21 31.31
CA GLY A 768 -3.56 -2.01 32.15
C GLY A 768 -2.19 -1.44 32.50
N ILE A 769 -1.10 -2.06 32.01
CA ILE A 769 0.27 -1.55 32.14
C ILE A 769 0.76 -1.09 30.76
N GLY A 770 0.82 0.23 30.57
CA GLY A 770 1.45 0.84 29.39
C GLY A 770 2.93 1.16 29.63
N ASN A 771 3.65 1.59 28.60
CA ASN A 771 5.10 1.87 28.64
C ASN A 771 5.53 2.78 29.81
N ARG A 772 4.77 3.83 30.10
CA ARG A 772 5.10 4.75 31.23
C ARG A 772 5.04 4.04 32.58
N VAL A 773 4.00 3.24 32.80
CA VAL A 773 3.81 2.49 34.07
C VAL A 773 4.85 1.38 34.19
N ALA A 774 5.17 0.70 33.10
CA ALA A 774 6.22 -0.32 33.07
C ALA A 774 7.58 0.26 33.46
N LYS A 775 7.94 1.41 32.90
CA LYS A 775 9.20 2.12 33.24
C LYS A 775 9.22 2.54 34.72
N ASP A 776 8.13 3.08 35.27
CA ASP A 776 8.02 3.43 36.69
C ASP A 776 8.18 2.19 37.59
N ILE A 777 7.58 1.06 37.21
CA ILE A 777 7.77 -0.21 37.94
C ILE A 777 9.24 -0.64 37.96
N LEU A 778 9.91 -0.57 36.80
CA LEU A 778 11.35 -0.93 36.73
C LEU A 778 12.22 0.01 37.55
N GLU A 779 11.95 1.30 37.50
CA GLU A 779 12.68 2.29 38.31
C GLU A 779 12.51 2.03 39.81
N ARG A 780 11.26 1.77 40.29
CA ARG A 780 10.97 1.40 41.66
C ARG A 780 11.67 0.11 42.08
N ARG A 781 11.70 -0.93 41.22
CA ARG A 781 12.48 -2.14 41.44
C ARG A 781 13.96 -1.83 41.65
N LYS A 782 14.55 -1.02 40.75
CA LYS A 782 15.97 -0.62 40.81
C LYS A 782 16.30 0.13 42.09
N LEU A 783 15.40 1.02 42.52
CA LEU A 783 15.57 1.85 43.75
C LEU A 783 15.09 1.12 45.03
N ARG A 784 14.60 -0.13 44.90
CA ARG A 784 13.97 -0.90 45.98
C ARG A 784 12.83 -0.16 46.68
N GLN A 785 12.08 0.64 45.95
CA GLN A 785 10.91 1.36 46.45
C GLN A 785 9.66 0.48 46.34
N PRO A 786 8.66 0.66 47.22
CA PRO A 786 7.43 -0.07 47.15
C PRO A 786 6.63 0.31 45.91
N LEU A 787 5.97 -0.67 45.31
CA LEU A 787 5.02 -0.45 44.22
C LEU A 787 3.79 0.29 44.71
N THR A 788 3.12 1.04 43.82
CA THR A 788 1.80 1.56 44.17
C THR A 788 0.79 0.42 44.31
N PRO A 789 -0.28 0.57 45.13
CA PRO A 789 -1.29 -0.47 45.32
C PRO A 789 -1.88 -0.97 44.00
N ARG A 790 -2.09 -0.09 43.04
CA ARG A 790 -2.58 -0.43 41.70
C ARG A 790 -1.58 -1.26 40.92
N GLN A 791 -0.31 -0.88 40.92
CA GLN A 791 0.75 -1.65 40.23
C GLN A 791 0.90 -3.05 40.86
N ASP A 792 0.90 -3.13 42.19
CA ASP A 792 0.99 -4.38 42.91
C ASP A 792 -0.18 -5.32 42.59
N THR A 793 -1.42 -4.80 42.56
CA THR A 793 -2.61 -5.54 42.13
C THR A 793 -2.51 -6.07 40.72
N LEU A 794 -2.09 -5.21 39.73
CA LEU A 794 -1.95 -5.63 38.34
C LEU A 794 -0.89 -6.72 38.16
N LEU A 795 0.25 -6.59 38.82
CA LEU A 795 1.31 -7.60 38.78
C LEU A 795 0.90 -8.91 39.48
N SER A 796 0.13 -8.82 40.56
CA SER A 796 -0.39 -10.01 41.25
C SER A 796 -1.40 -10.80 40.44
N LEU A 797 -2.21 -10.08 39.62
CA LEU A 797 -3.14 -10.74 38.71
C LEU A 797 -2.40 -11.39 37.52
N GLY A 798 -1.28 -10.83 37.07
CA GLY A 798 -0.40 -11.40 36.04
C GLY A 798 -1.11 -11.78 34.72
N LYS A 799 -2.23 -11.12 34.39
CA LYS A 799 -3.02 -11.45 33.18
C LYS A 799 -2.39 -10.87 31.92
N THR A 800 -1.80 -11.71 31.13
CA THR A 800 -1.29 -11.38 29.80
C THR A 800 -2.10 -12.12 28.72
N PRO A 801 -2.10 -11.68 27.47
CA PRO A 801 -2.76 -12.40 26.38
C PRO A 801 -2.10 -13.75 26.04
N TYR A 802 -0.96 -14.06 26.64
CA TYR A 802 -0.16 -15.26 26.38
C TYR A 802 -0.32 -16.37 27.44
N ASN A 803 -1.10 -16.12 28.49
CA ASN A 803 -1.30 -17.10 29.57
C ASN A 803 -1.96 -18.39 29.07
N ASP A 804 -2.93 -18.29 28.17
CA ASP A 804 -3.62 -19.47 27.64
C ASP A 804 -2.67 -20.34 26.80
N ILE A 805 -1.74 -19.73 26.05
CA ILE A 805 -0.68 -20.47 25.32
C ILE A 805 0.21 -21.21 26.31
N PHE A 806 0.66 -20.54 27.36
CA PHE A 806 1.52 -21.13 28.41
C PHE A 806 0.82 -22.28 29.11
N GLU A 807 -0.44 -22.13 29.50
CA GLU A 807 -1.24 -23.16 30.13
C GLU A 807 -1.45 -24.36 29.21
N CYS A 808 -1.75 -24.11 27.92
CA CYS A 808 -1.92 -25.17 26.92
C CYS A 808 -0.63 -25.96 26.71
N GLU A 809 0.51 -25.30 26.55
CA GLU A 809 1.80 -25.99 26.41
C GLU A 809 2.20 -26.75 27.67
N ARG A 810 1.99 -26.19 28.85
CA ARG A 810 2.27 -26.86 30.13
C ARG A 810 1.42 -28.13 30.30
N LYS A 811 0.13 -28.08 29.93
CA LYS A 811 -0.81 -29.22 30.11
C LYS A 811 -0.71 -30.24 28.98
N PHE A 812 -0.55 -29.79 27.72
CA PHE A 812 -0.78 -30.62 26.55
C PHE A 812 0.39 -30.68 25.53
N GLY A 813 1.45 -29.90 25.74
CA GLY A 813 2.59 -29.84 24.82
C GLY A 813 3.22 -31.23 24.58
N HIS A 814 3.32 -32.04 25.65
CA HIS A 814 3.83 -33.42 25.57
C HIS A 814 2.90 -34.35 24.75
N ILE A 815 1.59 -34.08 24.72
CA ILE A 815 0.63 -34.85 23.90
C ILE A 815 0.68 -34.44 22.45
N LYS A 816 0.82 -33.14 22.20
CA LYS A 816 0.93 -32.59 20.81
C LYS A 816 2.22 -33.07 20.14
N SER A 817 3.28 -33.28 20.88
CA SER A 817 4.59 -33.71 20.37
C SER A 817 4.85 -35.23 20.44
N ASP A 818 3.98 -36.01 21.10
CA ASP A 818 4.17 -37.45 21.25
C ASP A 818 3.82 -38.23 19.96
N PRO A 819 4.80 -38.89 19.31
CA PRO A 819 4.53 -39.72 18.12
C PRO A 819 3.56 -40.87 18.38
N ALA A 820 3.43 -41.36 19.64
CA ALA A 820 2.50 -42.43 20.01
C ALA A 820 1.05 -41.91 20.05
N ALA A 821 0.82 -40.67 20.46
CA ALA A 821 -0.48 -40.03 20.39
C ALA A 821 -0.97 -39.88 18.94
N HIS A 822 -0.07 -39.68 17.99
CA HIS A 822 -0.36 -39.58 16.56
C HIS A 822 -0.75 -40.91 15.91
N LYS A 823 -0.48 -42.05 16.54
CA LYS A 823 -0.96 -43.38 16.07
C LYS A 823 -2.45 -43.60 16.33
N ILE A 824 -2.99 -42.93 17.34
CA ILE A 824 -4.42 -43.02 17.72
C ILE A 824 -5.24 -41.92 17.06
N VAL A 825 -4.62 -40.76 16.79
CA VAL A 825 -5.25 -39.59 16.18
C VAL A 825 -4.26 -39.04 15.16
N SER A 826 -4.67 -38.97 13.90
CA SER A 826 -3.78 -38.62 12.78
C SER A 826 -3.22 -37.19 12.86
N LYS A 827 -3.88 -36.27 13.56
CA LYS A 827 -3.43 -34.91 13.80
C LYS A 827 -4.31 -34.24 14.88
N ILE A 828 -3.69 -33.51 15.81
CA ILE A 828 -4.39 -32.60 16.72
C ILE A 828 -4.24 -31.19 16.08
N SER A 829 -5.36 -30.57 15.80
CA SER A 829 -5.42 -29.26 15.15
C SER A 829 -5.60 -28.14 16.17
N ASP A 830 -5.09 -26.97 15.85
CA ASP A 830 -5.44 -25.74 16.54
C ASP A 830 -6.80 -25.22 16.01
N ILE A 831 -7.55 -24.46 16.83
CA ILE A 831 -8.90 -24.03 16.43
C ILE A 831 -8.87 -23.07 15.22
N ASP A 832 -7.80 -22.30 15.02
CA ASP A 832 -7.68 -21.42 13.85
C ASP A 832 -7.45 -22.18 12.54
N GLU A 833 -6.97 -23.42 12.58
CA GLU A 833 -6.88 -24.31 11.41
C GLU A 833 -8.25 -24.72 10.87
N ILE A 834 -9.31 -24.61 11.69
CA ILE A 834 -10.68 -24.96 11.33
C ILE A 834 -11.35 -23.74 10.73
N THR A 835 -11.36 -23.67 9.40
CA THR A 835 -11.93 -22.55 8.65
C THR A 835 -13.13 -23.01 7.81
N GLU A 836 -13.79 -22.07 7.13
CA GLU A 836 -14.87 -22.37 6.19
C GLU A 836 -14.37 -23.15 4.96
N GLU A 837 -13.09 -22.99 4.62
CA GLU A 837 -12.44 -23.64 3.47
C GLU A 837 -11.77 -24.96 3.87
N ASN A 838 -11.20 -25.04 5.08
CA ASN A 838 -10.60 -26.24 5.63
C ASN A 838 -11.64 -26.97 6.48
N TYR A 839 -12.34 -27.90 5.89
CA TYR A 839 -13.44 -28.65 6.53
C TYR A 839 -13.16 -30.17 6.54
N GLY A 840 -13.84 -30.88 7.43
CA GLY A 840 -13.70 -32.33 7.59
C GLY A 840 -13.64 -32.74 9.06
N SER A 841 -12.90 -33.82 9.37
CA SER A 841 -12.76 -34.36 10.71
C SER A 841 -11.57 -33.74 11.43
N PHE A 842 -11.82 -33.14 12.60
CA PHE A 842 -10.80 -32.50 13.43
C PHE A 842 -10.77 -33.11 14.83
N VAL A 843 -9.59 -33.09 15.43
CA VAL A 843 -9.37 -33.34 16.86
C VAL A 843 -8.58 -32.16 17.42
N PHE A 844 -9.09 -31.52 18.44
CA PHE A 844 -8.47 -30.34 19.01
C PHE A 844 -8.80 -30.19 20.50
N PHE A 845 -8.00 -29.39 21.21
CA PHE A 845 -8.28 -29.00 22.58
C PHE A 845 -8.97 -27.63 22.59
N GLY A 846 -9.90 -27.42 23.50
CA GLY A 846 -10.51 -26.13 23.72
C GLY A 846 -10.99 -25.99 25.18
N LYS A 847 -10.77 -24.79 25.72
CA LYS A 847 -11.27 -24.38 27.04
C LYS A 847 -12.72 -23.95 26.92
N VAL A 848 -13.59 -24.45 27.73
CA VAL A 848 -15.02 -24.09 27.74
C VAL A 848 -15.16 -22.63 28.17
N LYS A 849 -15.61 -21.77 27.27
CA LYS A 849 -15.88 -20.34 27.53
C LYS A 849 -17.36 -20.08 27.81
N ASP A 850 -18.23 -20.77 27.07
CA ASP A 850 -19.66 -20.64 27.21
C ASP A 850 -20.37 -21.94 26.81
N ARG A 851 -21.56 -22.16 27.33
CA ARG A 851 -22.41 -23.29 27.00
C ARG A 851 -23.87 -22.90 26.97
N GLU A 852 -24.58 -23.23 25.90
CA GLU A 852 -25.98 -22.91 25.72
C GLU A 852 -26.77 -24.17 25.34
N VAL A 853 -27.72 -24.54 26.14
CA VAL A 853 -28.69 -25.60 25.78
C VAL A 853 -29.89 -24.95 25.08
N LYS A 854 -30.17 -25.42 23.86
CA LYS A 854 -31.27 -24.89 23.03
C LYS A 854 -32.36 -25.93 22.92
N ASP A 855 -33.62 -25.53 23.22
CA ASP A 855 -34.79 -26.32 22.88
C ASP A 855 -35.28 -25.95 21.47
N LEU A 856 -35.21 -26.89 20.55
CA LEU A 856 -35.61 -26.67 19.16
C LEU A 856 -37.12 -26.50 18.95
N ASN A 857 -37.95 -26.87 19.99
CA ASN A 857 -39.39 -26.69 19.93
C ASN A 857 -39.87 -25.26 20.35
N GLU A 858 -38.99 -24.44 20.91
CA GLU A 858 -39.27 -23.05 21.30
C GLU A 858 -39.12 -22.05 20.16
N ARG A 859 -38.71 -22.46 18.97
CA ARG A 859 -38.61 -21.54 17.81
C ARG A 859 -39.97 -21.30 17.18
N PRO A 860 -40.41 -20.02 17.02
CA PRO A 860 -41.66 -19.70 16.31
C PRO A 860 -41.62 -20.23 14.87
N GLY A 861 -42.66 -21.01 14.49
CA GLY A 861 -42.84 -21.51 13.11
C GLY A 861 -42.20 -22.87 12.82
N THR A 862 -41.57 -23.56 13.78
CA THR A 862 -41.03 -24.92 13.59
C THR A 862 -42.08 -26.00 13.91
N ARG A 863 -42.20 -27.02 13.06
CA ARG A 863 -43.00 -28.24 13.32
C ARG A 863 -42.53 -28.88 14.62
N LYS A 864 -43.38 -29.06 15.63
CA LYS A 864 -43.07 -29.77 16.87
C LYS A 864 -42.56 -31.16 16.57
N VAL A 865 -41.38 -31.48 17.02
CA VAL A 865 -40.77 -32.82 16.82
C VAL A 865 -41.01 -33.66 18.07
N SER A 866 -41.61 -34.81 17.90
CA SER A 866 -41.74 -35.83 18.97
C SER A 866 -40.38 -36.48 19.20
N GLY A 867 -39.82 -36.33 20.40
CA GLY A 867 -38.54 -36.88 20.81
C GLY A 867 -37.62 -35.84 21.46
N ALA A 868 -36.35 -36.18 21.62
CA ALA A 868 -35.38 -35.26 22.20
C ALA A 868 -35.24 -33.95 21.39
N SER A 869 -35.68 -32.82 21.95
CA SER A 869 -35.67 -31.49 21.32
C SER A 869 -34.42 -30.67 21.67
N LEU A 870 -33.66 -31.07 22.65
CA LEU A 870 -32.53 -30.36 23.18
C LEU A 870 -31.24 -30.55 22.34
N SER A 871 -30.55 -29.45 22.07
CA SER A 871 -29.21 -29.42 21.51
C SER A 871 -28.29 -28.55 22.38
N LEU A 872 -26.99 -28.84 22.35
CA LEU A 872 -25.98 -28.07 23.10
C LEU A 872 -25.03 -27.37 22.14
N ASN A 873 -24.84 -26.07 22.35
CA ASN A 873 -23.75 -25.32 21.76
C ASN A 873 -22.70 -25.06 22.85
N LEU A 874 -21.46 -25.39 22.57
CA LEU A 874 -20.29 -25.05 23.39
C LEU A 874 -19.46 -24.03 22.61
N THR A 875 -19.13 -22.92 23.25
CA THR A 875 -18.06 -22.05 22.74
C THR A 875 -16.76 -22.52 23.38
N LEU A 876 -15.85 -23.04 22.57
CA LEU A 876 -14.53 -23.46 22.99
C LEU A 876 -13.49 -22.49 22.45
N GLU A 877 -12.49 -22.25 23.27
CA GLU A 877 -11.37 -21.39 22.95
C GLU A 877 -10.09 -22.17 23.23
N ASP A 878 -9.16 -22.17 22.28
CA ASP A 878 -7.78 -22.47 22.53
C ASP A 878 -6.96 -21.18 22.51
N ASP A 879 -5.65 -21.29 22.55
CA ASP A 879 -4.72 -20.17 22.43
C ASP A 879 -4.72 -19.51 21.03
N THR A 880 -5.45 -20.06 20.09
CA THR A 880 -5.48 -19.60 18.68
C THR A 880 -6.75 -18.84 18.34
N SER A 881 -7.90 -19.34 18.73
CA SER A 881 -9.19 -18.81 18.31
C SER A 881 -10.33 -19.39 19.14
N GLN A 882 -11.55 -18.97 18.83
CA GLN A 882 -12.78 -19.53 19.39
C GLN A 882 -13.56 -20.27 18.29
N ILE A 883 -14.24 -21.35 18.67
CA ILE A 883 -15.11 -22.10 17.78
C ILE A 883 -16.38 -22.57 18.50
N ILE A 884 -17.49 -22.64 17.76
CA ILE A 884 -18.74 -23.19 18.27
C ILE A 884 -18.81 -24.67 17.94
N CYS A 885 -18.90 -25.48 19.00
CA CYS A 885 -19.11 -26.91 18.92
C CYS A 885 -20.57 -27.23 19.19
N THR A 886 -21.23 -27.90 18.25
CA THR A 886 -22.65 -28.25 18.37
C THR A 886 -22.82 -29.75 18.59
N ILE A 887 -23.60 -30.11 19.60
CA ILE A 887 -24.11 -31.43 19.83
C ILE A 887 -25.57 -31.42 19.49
N ASP A 888 -25.91 -32.08 18.39
CA ASP A 888 -27.29 -32.09 17.89
C ASP A 888 -28.24 -32.90 18.80
N ARG A 889 -29.53 -32.75 18.58
CA ARG A 889 -30.59 -33.38 19.39
C ARG A 889 -30.47 -34.92 19.50
N PHE A 890 -29.95 -35.61 18.47
CA PHE A 890 -29.84 -37.05 18.49
C PHE A 890 -28.65 -37.53 19.32
N LYS A 891 -27.60 -36.73 19.41
CA LYS A 891 -26.42 -37.00 20.23
C LYS A 891 -26.48 -36.38 21.62
N TYR A 892 -27.44 -35.45 21.88
CA TYR A 892 -27.52 -34.73 23.15
C TYR A 892 -27.65 -35.66 24.39
N PRO A 893 -28.51 -36.70 24.40
CA PRO A 893 -28.62 -37.54 25.58
C PRO A 893 -27.30 -38.28 25.91
N ARG A 894 -26.53 -38.64 24.87
CA ARG A 894 -25.27 -39.39 25.00
C ARG A 894 -24.05 -38.55 25.29
N LEU A 895 -23.94 -37.39 24.65
CA LEU A 895 -22.77 -36.52 24.73
C LEU A 895 -23.06 -35.18 25.45
N GLY A 896 -24.23 -34.59 25.23
CA GLY A 896 -24.57 -33.27 25.76
C GLY A 896 -24.82 -33.28 27.27
N LEU A 897 -25.58 -34.25 27.80
CA LEU A 897 -25.77 -34.35 29.21
C LEU A 897 -24.47 -34.64 29.99
N PRO A 898 -23.62 -35.61 29.58
CA PRO A 898 -22.33 -35.79 30.21
C PRO A 898 -21.43 -34.54 30.14
N ILE A 899 -21.32 -33.87 29.00
CA ILE A 899 -20.49 -32.65 28.91
C ILE A 899 -20.98 -31.53 29.82
N VAL A 900 -22.31 -31.36 29.96
CA VAL A 900 -22.88 -30.37 30.92
C VAL A 900 -22.56 -30.73 32.35
N ALA A 901 -22.46 -32.04 32.68
CA ALA A 901 -22.10 -32.51 34.00
C ALA A 901 -20.58 -32.45 34.28
N ASP A 902 -19.77 -32.90 33.27
CA ASP A 902 -18.34 -33.09 33.42
C ASP A 902 -17.51 -31.84 33.05
N GLY A 903 -17.95 -31.03 32.09
CA GLY A 903 -17.24 -29.85 31.59
C GLY A 903 -17.81 -28.55 32.13
N LYS A 904 -17.14 -27.93 33.10
CA LYS A 904 -17.49 -26.63 33.67
C LYS A 904 -16.90 -25.52 32.77
N ILE A 905 -17.44 -24.30 32.87
CA ILE A 905 -16.81 -23.13 32.25
C ILE A 905 -15.41 -22.98 32.86
N GLY A 906 -14.40 -22.96 31.99
CA GLY A 906 -13.00 -22.93 32.37
C GLY A 906 -12.26 -24.24 32.16
N ASP A 907 -12.96 -25.39 32.13
CA ASP A 907 -12.34 -26.68 31.91
C ASP A 907 -11.87 -26.91 30.47
N TRP A 908 -10.85 -27.74 30.30
CA TRP A 908 -10.35 -28.11 28.97
C TRP A 908 -10.97 -29.41 28.46
N LEU A 909 -11.44 -29.38 27.23
CA LEU A 909 -11.99 -30.53 26.56
C LEU A 909 -11.16 -30.91 25.33
N LEU A 910 -10.84 -32.21 25.16
CA LEU A 910 -10.42 -32.78 23.91
C LEU A 910 -11.66 -33.13 23.09
N ILE A 911 -11.83 -32.50 21.94
CA ILE A 911 -12.98 -32.71 21.07
C ILE A 911 -12.56 -33.38 19.77
N LYS A 912 -13.30 -34.42 19.37
CA LYS A 912 -13.32 -34.94 18.00
C LYS A 912 -14.67 -34.61 17.35
N GLY A 913 -14.65 -34.02 16.19
CA GLY A 913 -15.87 -33.66 15.46
C GLY A 913 -15.62 -33.33 14.00
N ASN A 914 -16.68 -33.03 13.26
CA ASN A 914 -16.64 -32.71 11.85
C ASN A 914 -17.15 -31.30 11.59
N SER A 915 -16.45 -30.54 10.76
CA SER A 915 -16.96 -29.30 10.16
C SER A 915 -17.53 -29.55 8.77
N ARG A 916 -18.39 -28.66 8.29
CA ARG A 916 -18.96 -28.66 6.94
C ARG A 916 -18.45 -27.50 6.12
N LYS A 917 -18.33 -27.67 4.81
CA LYS A 917 -17.91 -26.62 3.88
C LYS A 917 -18.77 -25.35 4.06
N GLY A 918 -18.14 -24.19 4.16
CA GLY A 918 -18.79 -22.91 4.34
C GLY A 918 -19.27 -22.63 5.80
N PHE A 919 -18.91 -23.46 6.79
CA PHE A 919 -19.30 -23.26 8.19
C PHE A 919 -18.14 -23.45 9.14
N ARG A 920 -17.80 -22.40 9.88
CA ARG A 920 -16.83 -22.47 11.00
C ARG A 920 -17.54 -22.98 12.26
N ARG A 921 -17.97 -24.23 12.23
CA ARG A 921 -18.66 -24.90 13.34
C ARG A 921 -18.34 -26.39 13.36
N ILE A 922 -18.14 -26.97 14.53
CA ILE A 922 -17.87 -28.39 14.74
C ILE A 922 -19.12 -29.11 15.24
N TYR A 923 -19.45 -30.21 14.59
CA TYR A 923 -20.45 -31.18 15.06
C TYR A 923 -19.72 -32.26 15.84
N VAL A 924 -19.88 -32.27 17.18
CA VAL A 924 -19.13 -33.15 18.09
C VAL A 924 -19.48 -34.61 17.87
N GLU A 925 -18.47 -35.45 17.76
CA GLU A 925 -18.59 -36.90 17.68
C GLU A 925 -18.21 -37.59 18.98
N LYS A 926 -17.15 -37.13 19.60
CA LYS A 926 -16.61 -37.65 20.88
C LYS A 926 -15.95 -36.48 21.65
N TYR A 927 -15.89 -36.63 22.96
CA TYR A 927 -15.15 -35.70 23.80
C TYR A 927 -14.47 -36.44 24.94
N ARG A 928 -13.49 -35.80 25.59
CA ARG A 928 -12.86 -36.18 26.84
C ARG A 928 -12.59 -34.94 27.68
N ASN A 929 -12.98 -34.94 28.95
CA ASN A 929 -12.56 -33.90 29.88
C ASN A 929 -11.09 -34.15 30.26
N MET A 930 -10.29 -33.07 30.25
CA MET A 930 -8.83 -33.11 30.39
C MET A 930 -8.38 -32.51 31.74
N ASP A 931 -9.30 -31.88 32.48
CA ASP A 931 -9.03 -31.35 33.84
C ASP A 931 -9.25 -32.35 34.93
#